data_af6f30311ab643de8b5549c068e7a60e
#
_entry.id   af6f30311ab643de8b5549c068e7a60e
#
_cell.length_a   1.000
_cell.length_b   1.000
_cell.length_c   1.000
_cell.angle_alpha   90.00
_cell.angle_beta   90.00
_cell.angle_gamma   90.00
#
_symmetry.space_group_name_H-M   'P 1'
#
loop_
_entity.id
_entity.type
_entity.pdbx_description
1 polymer ?
#
loop_
_entity_poly.entity_id
_entity_poly.type
_entity_poly.pdbx_seq_one_letter_code
_entity_poly.pdbx_strand_id
1 'polypeptide(L)'
;MINQFSPKVSEVLSYSREEAERLLSHSVGPEHIMLAILREREGAVSNMFGKLNLNLENIKSQLEERIKSEEQSQLTYSNDIMLNEQASNILKLAVLEARIQSTQTVDVQHILLAILHDNTENGAKEVLQNNNLNYTTALEMLQQPTKPVQDGMGMADEEEEEDPIMNRHSGSSRGTKTAQANMPKSNTPVLDNFGTDLTRAAAEGKLDPVVGREREIQRVSEILSRRKKNNPILIGEPGVGKSAIVEGLAQLIVNRLTSPILFNKRVVMLDLTGVVAGTKYRGQFEERIRALIKEIEQSPDVIIFIDEIHTLIGAGSTPGSMDAANILKPALARGTIQCIGATTLDEYRNSIEKDGALERRFQKVLVEPTTVDETLQILNNIKDRYEAHHHVSYTDDAITACVKLTDRYITDRSFPDKAIDAMDEVGARVHLQNAQVPPEIIELKKQLDKIAQEKKDAVKNQNFELAANFRDKQTALERNLQEAQQKWERGDDSNRVEIGADKVADVVSMMTGIPVQRMQESESARLVNMADNLKHEVIAQDKAIEKMVKAIQRNRIGLKDPNHPIGAFMFLGPTGVGKTYLAKKLAEVMFGSKDALIRIDMSEYTESFNTSRLVGAPPGYVGYEEGGQLTEQVRRHPYSIVLLDEIEKAHGNVFNMLLQVLDEGRLTDGNGRLVDFRNTIIIMTSNAGTRQLKEFGQGVGFTATNMNAISHNEQDKERARAIIQKSLSRQFAPEFLNRLDEIITFDQLDLTAIKQIIDIELRGLFKRIKELGYNVTITDKAKELVAKKGYDVQFGARPLKRAIQNYIEDGICEQILAGKVHEGDTISIGKSPNADELTFK
;
A
#
# COMPACT_ATOMS: atom_id res chain seq x y z
N MET A 1 -0.69 13.32 17.97
CA MET A 1 -1.86 12.56 17.47
C MET A 1 -3.11 13.08 18.14
N ILE A 2 -4.02 13.73 17.39
CA ILE A 2 -5.33 14.15 17.90
C ILE A 2 -6.25 12.95 17.70
N ASN A 3 -6.52 12.19 18.75
CA ASN A 3 -7.35 10.99 18.65
C ASN A 3 -8.40 10.87 19.76
N GLN A 4 -8.78 11.96 20.41
CA GLN A 4 -9.86 11.89 21.39
C GLN A 4 -10.88 13.00 21.15
N PHE A 5 -12.13 12.58 20.97
CA PHE A 5 -13.28 13.47 21.06
C PHE A 5 -13.50 13.88 22.52
N SER A 6 -13.88 15.15 22.77
CA SER A 6 -14.21 15.59 24.11
C SER A 6 -15.44 14.82 24.64
N PRO A 7 -15.64 14.67 25.95
CA PRO A 7 -16.84 14.07 26.51
C PRO A 7 -18.13 14.71 25.99
N LYS A 8 -18.13 16.04 25.77
CA LYS A 8 -19.25 16.79 25.20
C LYS A 8 -19.61 16.35 23.78
N VAL A 9 -18.62 16.05 22.95
CA VAL A 9 -18.86 15.50 21.59
C VAL A 9 -19.54 14.15 21.66
N SER A 10 -19.16 13.29 22.60
CA SER A 10 -19.80 12.00 22.80
C SER A 10 -21.27 12.15 23.23
N GLU A 11 -21.58 13.16 24.06
CA GLU A 11 -22.96 13.51 24.42
C GLU A 11 -23.75 14.03 23.21
N VAL A 12 -23.20 14.95 22.42
CA VAL A 12 -23.82 15.45 21.20
C VAL A 12 -24.12 14.30 20.22
N LEU A 13 -23.21 13.35 20.04
CA LEU A 13 -23.46 12.18 19.20
C LEU A 13 -24.53 11.24 19.76
N SER A 14 -24.66 11.13 21.09
CA SER A 14 -25.78 10.42 21.72
C SER A 14 -27.12 11.14 21.47
N TYR A 15 -27.15 12.45 21.68
CA TYR A 15 -28.34 13.26 21.42
C TYR A 15 -28.73 13.26 19.92
N SER A 16 -27.76 13.21 19.00
CA SER A 16 -28.06 13.13 17.57
C SER A 16 -28.78 11.84 17.19
N ARG A 17 -28.48 10.73 17.88
CA ARG A 17 -29.23 9.47 17.70
C ARG A 17 -30.64 9.57 18.29
N GLU A 18 -30.79 10.16 19.48
CA GLU A 18 -32.10 10.40 20.08
C GLU A 18 -32.97 11.28 19.19
N GLU A 19 -32.42 12.34 18.56
CA GLU A 19 -33.13 13.18 17.62
C GLU A 19 -33.51 12.44 16.33
N ALA A 20 -32.65 11.58 15.81
CA ALA A 20 -32.95 10.72 14.68
C ALA A 20 -34.08 9.72 15.00
N GLU A 21 -34.09 9.12 16.19
CA GLU A 21 -35.16 8.26 16.70
C GLU A 21 -36.47 9.05 16.85
N ARG A 22 -36.41 10.27 17.40
CA ARG A 22 -37.59 11.15 17.59
C ARG A 22 -38.22 11.55 16.28
N LEU A 23 -37.43 11.76 15.23
CA LEU A 23 -37.88 12.17 13.91
C LEU A 23 -38.12 10.99 12.96
N LEU A 24 -37.98 9.74 13.46
CA LEU A 24 -38.18 8.48 12.72
C LEU A 24 -37.26 8.36 11.49
N SER A 25 -36.04 8.87 11.58
CA SER A 25 -35.05 8.82 10.50
C SER A 25 -34.27 7.50 10.49
N HIS A 26 -33.90 7.00 9.30
CA HIS A 26 -33.20 5.74 9.13
C HIS A 26 -31.70 5.83 9.48
N SER A 27 -31.13 7.03 9.49
CA SER A 27 -29.72 7.29 9.76
C SER A 27 -29.52 8.67 10.38
N VAL A 28 -28.39 8.86 11.07
CA VAL A 28 -28.02 10.16 11.62
C VAL A 28 -27.33 10.98 10.54
N GLY A 29 -27.95 12.06 10.09
CA GLY A 29 -27.40 13.03 9.16
C GLY A 29 -26.84 14.29 9.84
N PRO A 30 -26.29 15.24 9.05
CA PRO A 30 -25.79 16.53 9.54
C PRO A 30 -26.82 17.34 10.30
N GLU A 31 -28.09 17.28 9.89
CA GLU A 31 -29.22 17.96 10.48
C GLU A 31 -29.47 17.47 11.91
N HIS A 32 -29.36 16.16 12.14
CA HIS A 32 -29.52 15.55 13.46
C HIS A 32 -28.37 15.95 14.40
N ILE A 33 -27.14 16.03 13.88
CA ILE A 33 -25.98 16.51 14.64
C ILE A 33 -26.19 17.98 15.01
N MET A 34 -26.70 18.80 14.11
CA MET A 34 -26.96 20.20 14.36
C MET A 34 -28.07 20.37 15.40
N LEU A 35 -29.16 19.59 15.35
CA LEU A 35 -30.22 19.56 16.37
C LEU A 35 -29.67 19.21 17.76
N ALA A 36 -28.74 18.25 17.82
CA ALA A 36 -28.07 17.88 19.06
C ALA A 36 -27.19 19.02 19.61
N ILE A 37 -26.48 19.75 18.76
CA ILE A 37 -25.68 20.93 19.13
C ILE A 37 -26.58 22.04 19.69
N LEU A 38 -27.76 22.26 19.10
CA LEU A 38 -28.75 23.24 19.61
C LEU A 38 -29.31 22.87 21.00
N ARG A 39 -29.30 21.60 21.37
CA ARG A 39 -29.75 21.11 22.68
C ARG A 39 -28.73 21.39 23.79
N GLU A 40 -27.44 21.57 23.45
CA GLU A 40 -26.38 21.89 24.39
C GLU A 40 -26.53 23.37 24.87
N ARG A 41 -26.79 23.55 26.17
CA ARG A 41 -27.02 24.89 26.76
C ARG A 41 -25.76 25.55 27.33
N GLU A 42 -24.66 24.80 27.48
CA GLU A 42 -23.41 25.26 28.08
C GLU A 42 -22.20 24.98 27.17
N GLY A 43 -21.55 26.01 26.68
CA GLY A 43 -20.35 25.86 25.86
C GLY A 43 -20.02 27.08 25.00
N ALA A 44 -18.88 27.03 24.28
CA ALA A 44 -18.44 28.11 23.41
C ALA A 44 -19.46 28.38 22.28
N VAL A 45 -20.08 27.33 21.76
CA VAL A 45 -21.08 27.39 20.68
C VAL A 45 -22.39 28.04 21.17
N SER A 46 -22.89 27.66 22.34
CA SER A 46 -24.09 28.25 22.93
C SER A 46 -23.90 29.72 23.23
N ASN A 47 -22.74 30.11 23.78
CA ASN A 47 -22.39 31.51 24.01
C ASN A 47 -22.29 32.33 22.73
N MET A 48 -21.77 31.73 21.65
CA MET A 48 -21.72 32.36 20.34
C MET A 48 -23.12 32.61 19.75
N PHE A 49 -24.02 31.62 19.86
CA PHE A 49 -25.41 31.77 19.43
C PHE A 49 -26.13 32.89 20.18
N GLY A 50 -25.88 33.02 21.49
CA GLY A 50 -26.45 34.09 22.33
C GLY A 50 -25.91 35.47 21.90
N LYS A 51 -24.60 35.62 21.59
CA LYS A 51 -24.01 36.88 21.14
C LYS A 51 -24.52 37.33 19.77
N LEU A 52 -24.84 36.38 18.88
CA LEU A 52 -25.38 36.64 17.54
C LEU A 52 -26.91 36.83 17.52
N ASN A 53 -27.56 36.77 18.68
CA ASN A 53 -29.02 36.87 18.81
C ASN A 53 -29.79 35.95 17.84
N LEU A 54 -29.27 34.72 17.61
CA LEU A 54 -29.91 33.79 16.70
C LEU A 54 -31.19 33.22 17.31
N ASN A 55 -32.24 33.16 16.51
CA ASN A 55 -33.50 32.54 16.92
C ASN A 55 -33.37 31.00 16.80
N LEU A 56 -32.96 30.36 17.90
CA LEU A 56 -32.70 28.93 17.97
C LEU A 56 -33.97 28.09 17.71
N GLU A 57 -35.13 28.57 18.08
CA GLU A 57 -36.42 27.87 17.83
C GLU A 57 -36.75 27.88 16.33
N ASN A 58 -36.45 28.95 15.64
CA ASN A 58 -36.66 29.05 14.19
C ASN A 58 -35.71 28.11 13.45
N ILE A 59 -34.43 28.09 13.83
CA ILE A 59 -33.41 27.18 13.23
C ILE A 59 -33.82 25.73 13.47
N LYS A 60 -34.24 25.38 14.67
CA LYS A 60 -34.75 24.06 15.02
C LYS A 60 -35.91 23.63 14.16
N SER A 61 -36.94 24.52 14.02
CA SER A 61 -38.11 24.24 13.22
C SER A 61 -37.79 24.02 11.73
N GLN A 62 -36.87 24.83 11.18
CA GLN A 62 -36.39 24.67 9.78
C GLN A 62 -35.64 23.36 9.55
N LEU A 63 -34.84 22.94 10.49
CA LEU A 63 -34.11 21.65 10.43
C LEU A 63 -35.12 20.48 10.50
N GLU A 64 -36.08 20.53 11.43
CA GLU A 64 -37.11 19.49 11.57
C GLU A 64 -38.03 19.39 10.35
N GLU A 65 -38.38 20.52 9.73
CA GLU A 65 -39.21 20.56 8.52
C GLU A 65 -38.46 19.95 7.33
N ARG A 66 -37.15 20.20 7.23
CA ARG A 66 -36.30 19.66 6.17
C ARG A 66 -36.14 18.16 6.26
N ILE A 67 -35.89 17.65 7.46
CA ILE A 67 -35.80 16.20 7.71
C ILE A 67 -37.08 15.49 7.32
N LYS A 68 -38.25 16.07 7.66
CA LYS A 68 -39.58 15.53 7.31
C LYS A 68 -39.84 15.54 5.80
N SER A 69 -39.25 16.48 5.05
CA SER A 69 -39.45 16.59 3.59
C SER A 69 -38.62 15.57 2.79
N GLU A 70 -37.48 15.12 3.32
CA GLU A 70 -36.60 14.18 2.65
C GLU A 70 -37.00 12.70 2.83
N GLU A 71 -37.78 12.34 3.87
CA GLU A 71 -38.08 10.95 4.24
C GLU A 71 -39.41 10.37 3.79
N GLN A 72 -40.15 10.97 2.85
CA GLN A 72 -41.43 10.44 2.40
C GLN A 72 -41.41 9.15 1.55
N SER A 73 -40.30 8.42 1.46
CA SER A 73 -40.21 7.14 0.74
C SER A 73 -39.50 6.04 1.52
N GLN A 74 -40.34 5.10 2.03
CA GLN A 74 -39.99 3.75 2.52
C GLN A 74 -39.67 3.56 4.01
N LEU A 75 -40.66 2.98 4.70
CA LEU A 75 -40.55 2.42 6.05
C LEU A 75 -39.90 1.04 6.05
N THR A 76 -38.74 0.91 6.68
CA THR A 76 -38.20 -0.37 7.16
C THR A 76 -37.56 -0.17 8.53
N TYR A 77 -38.04 -0.89 9.53
CA TYR A 77 -37.51 -0.85 10.89
C TYR A 77 -36.19 -1.59 10.98
N SER A 78 -35.08 -0.91 11.34
CA SER A 78 -33.85 -1.54 11.81
C SER A 78 -33.47 -0.97 13.18
N ASN A 79 -33.06 -1.86 14.07
CA ASN A 79 -32.75 -1.56 15.49
C ASN A 79 -31.42 -0.83 15.76
N ASP A 80 -30.62 -0.48 14.71
CA ASP A 80 -29.37 0.25 14.87
C ASP A 80 -29.33 1.44 13.91
N ILE A 81 -29.50 2.65 14.44
CA ILE A 81 -29.39 3.88 13.67
C ILE A 81 -27.90 4.27 13.56
N MET A 82 -27.33 4.09 12.37
CA MET A 82 -25.94 4.43 12.07
C MET A 82 -25.79 5.85 11.50
N LEU A 83 -24.60 6.41 11.59
CA LEU A 83 -24.23 7.66 10.92
C LEU A 83 -24.27 7.46 9.40
N ASN A 84 -24.87 8.40 8.68
CA ASN A 84 -24.79 8.41 7.22
C ASN A 84 -23.39 8.84 6.75
N GLU A 85 -23.11 8.73 5.46
CA GLU A 85 -21.83 9.07 4.86
C GLU A 85 -21.46 10.55 5.07
N GLN A 86 -22.42 11.46 4.96
CA GLN A 86 -22.20 12.88 5.16
C GLN A 86 -21.84 13.21 6.62
N ALA A 87 -22.56 12.66 7.59
CA ALA A 87 -22.24 12.84 9.00
C ALA A 87 -20.86 12.26 9.35
N SER A 88 -20.50 11.12 8.78
CA SER A 88 -19.18 10.53 8.94
C SER A 88 -18.07 11.43 8.38
N ASN A 89 -18.29 12.07 7.24
CA ASN A 89 -17.35 13.00 6.63
C ASN A 89 -17.22 14.30 7.45
N ILE A 90 -18.30 14.81 8.02
CA ILE A 90 -18.26 15.97 8.93
C ILE A 90 -17.42 15.68 10.18
N LEU A 91 -17.51 14.49 10.75
CA LEU A 91 -16.66 14.12 11.89
C LEU A 91 -15.16 14.05 11.51
N LYS A 92 -14.83 13.59 10.31
CA LYS A 92 -13.46 13.64 9.79
C LYS A 92 -12.98 15.07 9.57
N LEU A 93 -13.83 15.94 9.03
CA LEU A 93 -13.54 17.37 8.88
C LEU A 93 -13.38 18.06 10.24
N ALA A 94 -14.16 17.69 11.26
CA ALA A 94 -14.00 18.22 12.61
C ALA A 94 -12.63 17.91 13.23
N VAL A 95 -12.04 16.75 12.91
CA VAL A 95 -10.67 16.42 13.31
C VAL A 95 -9.65 17.33 12.60
N LEU A 96 -9.91 17.68 11.34
CA LEU A 96 -9.05 18.61 10.60
C LEU A 96 -9.16 20.04 11.16
N GLU A 97 -10.39 20.49 11.48
CA GLU A 97 -10.62 21.80 12.10
C GLU A 97 -9.93 21.93 13.48
N ALA A 98 -9.95 20.88 14.29
CA ALA A 98 -9.23 20.82 15.55
C ALA A 98 -7.70 20.93 15.35
N ARG A 99 -7.16 20.33 14.30
CA ARG A 99 -5.74 20.46 13.93
C ARG A 99 -5.38 21.88 13.48
N ILE A 100 -6.23 22.51 12.67
CA ILE A 100 -6.05 23.90 12.21
C ILE A 100 -6.01 24.86 13.40
N GLN A 101 -6.84 24.60 14.42
CA GLN A 101 -6.87 25.41 15.64
C GLN A 101 -5.82 24.97 16.69
N SER A 102 -4.93 24.03 16.36
CA SER A 102 -3.87 23.52 17.26
C SER A 102 -4.39 23.01 18.61
N THR A 103 -5.60 22.46 18.65
CA THR A 103 -6.20 21.86 19.86
C THR A 103 -5.88 20.38 19.93
N GLN A 104 -5.68 19.86 21.15
CA GLN A 104 -5.36 18.44 21.38
C GLN A 104 -6.59 17.51 21.31
N THR A 105 -7.80 18.08 21.51
CA THR A 105 -9.07 17.33 21.50
C THR A 105 -10.07 17.96 20.54
N VAL A 106 -10.90 17.13 19.91
CA VAL A 106 -12.02 17.60 19.09
C VAL A 106 -13.19 17.97 20.01
N ASP A 107 -13.65 19.22 19.96
CA ASP A 107 -14.79 19.73 20.75
C ASP A 107 -15.95 20.12 19.84
N VAL A 108 -17.11 20.42 20.41
CA VAL A 108 -18.38 20.76 19.70
C VAL A 108 -18.20 21.91 18.70
N GLN A 109 -17.38 22.90 19.06
CA GLN A 109 -17.04 24.01 18.15
C GLN A 109 -16.43 23.55 16.82
N HIS A 110 -15.60 22.51 16.85
CA HIS A 110 -14.96 21.96 15.64
C HIS A 110 -15.98 21.23 14.77
N ILE A 111 -17.01 20.60 15.37
CA ILE A 111 -18.11 19.98 14.61
C ILE A 111 -18.96 21.04 13.93
N LEU A 112 -19.30 22.12 14.61
CA LEU A 112 -20.05 23.23 14.01
C LEU A 112 -19.29 23.86 12.83
N LEU A 113 -17.99 24.10 13.00
CA LEU A 113 -17.15 24.61 11.91
C LEU A 113 -17.06 23.62 10.75
N ALA A 114 -16.99 22.34 11.02
CA ALA A 114 -16.98 21.30 9.99
C ALA A 114 -18.29 21.26 9.19
N ILE A 115 -19.45 21.42 9.84
CA ILE A 115 -20.77 21.52 9.18
C ILE A 115 -20.81 22.73 8.23
N LEU A 116 -20.29 23.86 8.67
CA LEU A 116 -20.26 25.10 7.87
C LEU A 116 -19.20 25.05 6.74
N HIS A 117 -18.12 24.27 6.92
CA HIS A 117 -17.01 24.15 5.95
C HIS A 117 -17.29 23.10 4.87
N ASP A 118 -18.19 22.16 5.12
CA ASP A 118 -18.51 21.08 4.18
C ASP A 118 -18.89 21.63 2.79
N ASN A 119 -18.27 21.07 1.74
CA ASN A 119 -18.50 21.47 0.34
C ASN A 119 -19.61 20.66 -0.34
N THR A 120 -20.20 19.68 0.34
CA THR A 120 -21.34 18.92 -0.17
C THR A 120 -22.66 19.68 0.06
N GLU A 121 -23.72 19.31 -0.65
CA GLU A 121 -25.07 19.79 -0.36
C GLU A 121 -25.49 19.31 1.03
N ASN A 122 -25.43 20.21 2.01
CA ASN A 122 -25.65 19.94 3.41
C ASN A 122 -26.79 20.83 3.93
N GLY A 123 -27.90 20.21 4.28
CA GLY A 123 -29.13 20.93 4.72
C GLY A 123 -28.92 21.72 6.00
N ALA A 124 -28.11 21.23 6.93
CA ALA A 124 -27.79 21.95 8.15
C ALA A 124 -26.99 23.25 7.85
N LYS A 125 -26.06 23.21 6.90
CA LYS A 125 -25.30 24.39 6.45
C LYS A 125 -26.19 25.44 5.81
N GLU A 126 -27.13 25.05 4.93
CA GLU A 126 -28.01 25.97 4.28
C GLU A 126 -28.93 26.69 5.28
N VAL A 127 -29.48 25.96 6.26
CA VAL A 127 -30.30 26.55 7.32
C VAL A 127 -29.51 27.55 8.15
N LEU A 128 -28.25 27.25 8.49
CA LEU A 128 -27.38 28.15 9.22
C LEU A 128 -27.05 29.41 8.41
N GLN A 129 -26.74 29.27 7.11
CA GLN A 129 -26.45 30.38 6.21
C GLN A 129 -27.67 31.30 6.00
N ASN A 130 -28.85 30.71 5.88
CA ASN A 130 -30.10 31.47 5.77
C ASN A 130 -30.41 32.31 7.05
N ASN A 131 -29.85 31.88 8.20
CA ASN A 131 -29.93 32.63 9.44
C ASN A 131 -28.69 33.47 9.73
N ASN A 132 -27.93 33.86 8.68
CA ASN A 132 -26.74 34.72 8.71
C ASN A 132 -25.56 34.15 9.49
N LEU A 133 -25.46 32.84 9.65
CA LEU A 133 -24.29 32.18 10.25
C LEU A 133 -23.42 31.52 9.17
N ASN A 134 -22.30 32.16 8.85
CA ASN A 134 -21.31 31.66 7.91
C ASN A 134 -20.06 31.14 8.65
N TYR A 135 -19.25 30.34 7.96
CA TYR A 135 -18.00 29.78 8.51
C TYR A 135 -17.07 30.85 9.08
N THR A 136 -16.86 31.95 8.34
CA THR A 136 -16.01 33.07 8.77
C THR A 136 -16.50 33.73 10.04
N THR A 137 -17.80 34.03 10.13
CA THR A 137 -18.42 34.64 11.30
C THR A 137 -18.34 33.72 12.53
N ALA A 138 -18.59 32.43 12.34
CA ALA A 138 -18.47 31.45 13.42
C ALA A 138 -17.01 31.32 13.91
N LEU A 139 -16.04 31.30 13.01
CA LEU A 139 -14.61 31.19 13.33
C LEU A 139 -14.12 32.42 14.12
N GLU A 140 -14.46 33.63 13.67
CA GLU A 140 -14.08 34.88 14.35
C GLU A 140 -14.64 34.97 15.77
N MET A 141 -15.89 34.56 15.96
CA MET A 141 -16.53 34.59 17.27
C MET A 141 -16.02 33.53 18.25
N LEU A 142 -15.60 32.37 17.75
CA LEU A 142 -15.04 31.29 18.56
C LEU A 142 -13.55 31.51 18.92
N GLN A 143 -12.82 32.34 18.18
CA GLN A 143 -11.41 32.67 18.43
C GLN A 143 -11.21 33.85 19.40
N GLN A 144 -12.25 34.60 19.75
CA GLN A 144 -12.13 35.70 20.72
C GLN A 144 -11.97 35.15 22.14
N PRO A 145 -10.91 35.56 22.90
CA PRO A 145 -10.73 35.12 24.26
C PRO A 145 -11.85 35.68 25.15
N THR A 146 -12.63 34.84 25.83
CA THR A 146 -13.63 35.23 26.80
C THR A 146 -12.97 35.84 28.04
N LYS A 147 -13.10 37.15 28.21
CA LYS A 147 -12.88 37.80 29.48
C LYS A 147 -14.12 37.62 30.36
N PRO A 148 -13.98 37.35 31.66
CA PRO A 148 -15.12 37.23 32.56
C PRO A 148 -15.78 38.59 32.73
N VAL A 149 -17.12 38.63 32.58
CA VAL A 149 -17.96 39.82 32.73
C VAL A 149 -18.03 40.19 34.21
N GLN A 150 -17.62 41.43 34.54
CA GLN A 150 -18.08 42.17 35.71
C GLN A 150 -19.01 43.27 35.23
N ASP A 151 -20.18 43.31 35.82
CA ASP A 151 -21.25 44.29 35.61
C ASP A 151 -20.78 45.75 35.80
N GLY A 152 -21.23 46.67 34.97
CA GLY A 152 -21.06 48.10 35.16
C GLY A 152 -21.43 48.94 33.94
N MET A 153 -22.58 49.55 34.00
CA MET A 153 -23.20 50.54 33.12
C MET A 153 -22.24 51.61 32.53
N GLY A 154 -22.56 52.04 31.31
CA GLY A 154 -22.23 53.40 30.84
C GLY A 154 -22.04 53.56 29.34
N MET A 155 -23.07 53.94 28.70
CA MET A 155 -23.31 54.86 27.52
C MET A 155 -22.15 55.37 26.66
N ALA A 156 -22.43 55.27 25.39
CA ALA A 156 -22.43 56.30 24.33
C ALA A 156 -21.15 56.49 23.49
N ASP A 157 -21.37 56.37 22.22
CA ASP A 157 -21.21 57.19 21.03
C ASP A 157 -19.87 57.20 20.27
N GLU A 158 -20.08 56.95 19.02
CA GLU A 158 -19.64 57.61 17.79
C GLU A 158 -18.21 57.46 17.25
N GLU A 159 -18.16 56.84 16.10
CA GLU A 159 -17.67 57.27 14.79
C GLU A 159 -16.17 57.51 14.52
N GLU A 160 -15.81 56.99 13.35
CA GLU A 160 -14.89 57.45 12.32
C GLU A 160 -13.37 57.13 12.37
N GLU A 161 -13.05 56.35 11.35
CA GLU A 161 -12.02 56.55 10.30
C GLU A 161 -10.52 56.78 10.62
N GLU A 162 -9.75 56.12 9.79
CA GLU A 162 -8.42 56.43 9.23
C GLU A 162 -7.14 56.07 10.01
N ASP A 163 -6.34 55.26 9.27
CA ASP A 163 -4.88 55.10 9.28
C ASP A 163 -4.13 56.43 9.28
N PRO A 164 -2.80 56.49 9.42
CA PRO A 164 -1.75 55.55 9.86
C PRO A 164 -0.64 56.20 10.72
N ILE A 165 0.42 55.45 10.96
CA ILE A 165 1.81 55.91 11.20
C ILE A 165 2.33 56.07 12.65
N MET A 166 3.31 55.24 12.91
CA MET A 166 4.60 55.41 13.64
C MET A 166 4.67 56.03 15.04
N ASN A 167 5.36 55.26 15.83
CA ASN A 167 6.48 55.67 16.69
C ASN A 167 6.34 55.78 18.23
N ARG A 168 7.12 54.87 18.82
CA ARG A 168 8.02 55.13 19.99
C ARG A 168 7.47 55.62 21.35
N HIS A 169 7.82 54.84 22.30
CA HIS A 169 8.58 55.07 23.54
C HIS A 169 7.96 54.57 24.83
N SER A 170 8.67 53.65 25.42
CA SER A 170 9.15 53.53 26.80
C SER A 170 8.17 53.73 27.97
N GLY A 171 8.11 52.69 28.79
CA GLY A 171 7.59 52.77 30.16
C GLY A 171 7.75 51.47 30.92
N SER A 172 8.77 51.44 31.77
CA SER A 172 9.16 50.40 32.72
C SER A 172 8.04 49.99 33.69
N SER A 173 7.85 48.66 33.94
CA SER A 173 7.73 48.22 35.34
C SER A 173 7.96 46.70 35.47
N ARG A 174 8.67 46.41 36.54
CA ARG A 174 9.16 45.09 37.04
C ARG A 174 8.07 44.07 37.25
N GLY A 175 8.42 42.81 36.97
CA GLY A 175 7.73 41.67 37.60
C GLY A 175 8.12 40.31 37.03
N THR A 176 9.02 39.63 37.73
CA THR A 176 9.26 38.18 37.84
C THR A 176 9.75 37.40 36.62
N LYS A 177 11.02 37.04 36.69
CA LYS A 177 11.75 36.12 35.79
C LYS A 177 11.29 34.71 35.97
N THR A 178 10.76 34.11 34.89
CA THR A 178 10.93 32.72 34.61
C THR A 178 11.94 32.60 33.48
N ALA A 179 12.95 31.78 33.67
CA ALA A 179 14.09 31.65 32.78
C ALA A 179 13.65 30.99 31.45
N GLN A 180 13.43 31.81 30.42
CA GLN A 180 13.52 31.37 29.03
C GLN A 180 14.96 31.64 28.58
N ALA A 181 15.62 30.56 28.15
CA ALA A 181 16.94 30.63 27.55
C ALA A 181 16.96 31.64 26.39
N ASN A 182 17.92 32.55 26.41
CA ASN A 182 18.24 33.48 25.35
C ASN A 182 18.59 32.68 24.07
N MET A 183 17.65 32.46 23.18
CA MET A 183 17.97 32.15 21.79
C MET A 183 18.40 33.47 21.11
N PRO A 184 19.54 33.50 20.40
CA PRO A 184 19.91 34.64 19.58
C PRO A 184 18.81 34.85 18.52
N LYS A 185 18.35 36.09 18.35
CA LYS A 185 17.39 36.43 17.28
C LYS A 185 18.01 36.03 15.94
N SER A 186 17.40 35.09 15.26
CA SER A 186 17.80 34.66 13.93
C SER A 186 17.73 35.85 12.96
N ASN A 187 18.70 35.93 12.06
CA ASN A 187 18.71 36.95 10.99
C ASN A 187 17.72 36.60 9.87
N THR A 188 17.11 35.41 9.92
CA THR A 188 16.25 34.82 8.88
C THR A 188 14.94 34.29 9.45
N PRO A 189 14.05 35.16 10.02
CA PRO A 189 12.84 34.71 10.69
C PRO A 189 11.79 34.10 9.75
N VAL A 190 11.71 34.51 8.49
CA VAL A 190 10.77 33.94 7.52
C VAL A 190 11.24 32.55 7.08
N LEU A 191 12.55 32.41 6.81
CA LEU A 191 13.14 31.13 6.44
C LEU A 191 13.03 30.10 7.57
N ASP A 192 13.24 30.50 8.81
CA ASP A 192 13.15 29.63 9.98
C ASP A 192 11.70 29.12 10.25
N ASN A 193 10.68 29.83 9.75
CA ASN A 193 9.28 29.40 9.84
C ASN A 193 8.90 28.34 8.78
N PHE A 194 9.58 28.31 7.64
CA PHE A 194 9.28 27.42 6.51
C PHE A 194 10.43 26.48 6.15
N GLY A 195 11.47 26.42 6.96
CA GLY A 195 12.64 25.60 6.71
C GLY A 195 13.18 24.91 7.95
N THR A 196 13.83 23.76 7.74
CA THR A 196 14.56 23.02 8.76
C THR A 196 16.06 23.28 8.60
N ASP A 197 16.71 23.81 9.62
CA ASP A 197 18.17 24.07 9.60
C ASP A 197 18.92 22.75 9.85
N LEU A 198 19.46 22.15 8.78
CA LEU A 198 20.22 20.89 8.83
C LEU A 198 21.55 21.05 9.55
N THR A 199 22.19 22.22 9.42
CA THR A 199 23.46 22.53 10.10
C THR A 199 23.28 22.60 11.62
N ARG A 200 22.16 23.17 12.05
CA ARG A 200 21.79 23.19 13.47
C ARG A 200 21.44 21.79 13.97
N ALA A 201 20.67 21.02 13.21
CA ALA A 201 20.34 19.63 13.54
C ALA A 201 21.61 18.75 13.62
N ALA A 202 22.60 18.99 12.73
CA ALA A 202 23.90 18.34 12.80
C ALA A 202 24.68 18.69 14.07
N ALA A 203 24.69 19.97 14.46
CA ALA A 203 25.34 20.41 15.69
C ALA A 203 24.68 19.84 16.97
N GLU A 204 23.36 19.63 16.93
CA GLU A 204 22.59 19.00 18.00
C GLU A 204 22.69 17.45 17.99
N GLY A 205 23.40 16.83 17.03
CA GLY A 205 23.58 15.40 16.91
C GLY A 205 22.30 14.63 16.50
N LYS A 206 21.34 15.33 15.90
CA LYS A 206 20.02 14.74 15.50
C LYS A 206 20.06 14.02 14.16
N LEU A 207 21.06 14.30 13.30
CA LEU A 207 21.18 13.70 11.98
C LEU A 207 21.88 12.35 12.04
N ASP A 208 21.47 11.44 11.19
CA ASP A 208 22.07 10.12 11.07
C ASP A 208 23.47 10.20 10.42
N PRO A 209 24.41 9.34 10.81
CA PRO A 209 25.73 9.31 10.19
C PRO A 209 25.61 8.82 8.72
N VAL A 210 26.21 9.59 7.81
CA VAL A 210 26.18 9.28 6.38
C VAL A 210 27.43 8.50 6.00
N VAL A 211 27.23 7.35 5.34
CA VAL A 211 28.30 6.43 4.93
C VAL A 211 28.18 6.11 3.44
N GLY A 212 29.31 5.94 2.75
CA GLY A 212 29.34 5.53 1.35
C GLY A 212 28.96 6.60 0.33
N ARG A 213 28.89 7.89 0.76
CA ARG A 213 28.54 9.03 -0.11
C ARG A 213 29.61 10.11 -0.19
N GLU A 214 30.83 9.77 0.14
CA GLU A 214 31.98 10.71 0.18
C GLU A 214 32.21 11.37 -1.18
N ARG A 215 32.06 10.63 -2.27
CA ARG A 215 32.27 11.11 -3.65
C ARG A 215 31.22 12.14 -4.05
N GLU A 216 29.95 11.86 -3.77
CA GLU A 216 28.85 12.74 -4.07
C GLU A 216 28.90 14.01 -3.21
N ILE A 217 29.18 13.89 -1.91
CA ILE A 217 29.34 15.03 -0.99
C ILE A 217 30.52 15.90 -1.42
N GLN A 218 31.66 15.31 -1.78
CA GLN A 218 32.78 16.02 -2.30
C GLN A 218 32.42 16.77 -3.59
N ARG A 219 31.70 16.12 -4.50
CA ARG A 219 31.26 16.71 -5.75
C ARG A 219 30.29 17.89 -5.53
N VAL A 220 29.34 17.76 -4.61
CA VAL A 220 28.45 18.84 -4.19
C VAL A 220 29.25 20.03 -3.63
N SER A 221 30.24 19.76 -2.76
CA SER A 221 31.12 20.78 -2.15
C SER A 221 31.95 21.51 -3.22
N GLU A 222 32.48 20.78 -4.22
CA GLU A 222 33.20 21.37 -5.34
C GLU A 222 32.30 22.31 -6.17
N ILE A 223 31.06 21.89 -6.45
CA ILE A 223 30.11 22.69 -7.24
C ILE A 223 29.73 23.97 -6.47
N LEU A 224 29.39 23.85 -5.17
CA LEU A 224 29.06 24.98 -4.31
C LEU A 224 30.21 26.00 -4.20
N SER A 225 31.47 25.56 -4.32
CA SER A 225 32.65 26.42 -4.26
C SER A 225 32.95 27.15 -5.59
N ARG A 226 32.21 26.91 -6.66
CA ARG A 226 32.40 27.54 -7.97
C ARG A 226 31.93 28.98 -7.97
N ARG A 227 32.54 29.82 -8.80
CA ARG A 227 32.12 31.19 -9.03
C ARG A 227 30.81 31.32 -9.84
N LYS A 228 30.58 30.40 -10.77
CA LYS A 228 29.37 30.35 -11.63
C LYS A 228 28.92 28.89 -11.69
N LYS A 229 27.61 28.66 -11.93
CA LYS A 229 26.99 27.32 -11.93
C LYS A 229 27.27 26.58 -10.62
N ASN A 230 27.03 27.29 -9.51
CA ASN A 230 27.31 26.86 -8.15
C ASN A 230 26.11 26.20 -7.47
N ASN A 231 25.10 25.79 -8.23
CA ASN A 231 23.93 25.09 -7.73
C ASN A 231 23.97 23.61 -8.16
N PRO A 232 24.29 22.66 -7.28
CA PRO A 232 24.19 21.24 -7.60
C PRO A 232 22.75 20.79 -7.64
N ILE A 233 22.44 19.82 -8.51
CA ILE A 233 21.19 19.09 -8.51
C ILE A 233 21.47 17.59 -8.42
N LEU A 234 20.96 16.96 -7.35
CA LEU A 234 21.05 15.53 -7.10
C LEU A 234 19.97 14.80 -7.90
N ILE A 235 20.37 13.91 -8.79
CA ILE A 235 19.47 13.15 -9.66
C ILE A 235 19.63 11.67 -9.36
N GLY A 236 18.56 10.99 -9.00
CA GLY A 236 18.58 9.55 -8.73
C GLY A 236 17.19 9.03 -8.40
N GLU A 237 17.06 7.70 -8.42
CA GLU A 237 15.82 7.03 -8.10
C GLU A 237 15.30 7.39 -6.68
N PRO A 238 13.99 7.23 -6.40
CA PRO A 238 13.49 7.35 -5.03
C PRO A 238 14.20 6.38 -4.08
N GLY A 239 14.49 6.84 -2.85
CA GLY A 239 15.11 5.99 -1.83
C GLY A 239 16.63 5.75 -1.94
N VAL A 240 17.34 6.38 -2.90
CA VAL A 240 18.80 6.24 -3.01
C VAL A 240 19.59 7.09 -2.00
N GLY A 241 18.93 7.88 -1.17
CA GLY A 241 19.60 8.69 -0.14
C GLY A 241 20.06 10.08 -0.62
N LYS A 242 19.32 10.74 -1.54
CA LYS A 242 19.65 12.12 -1.99
C LYS A 242 19.68 13.12 -0.85
N SER A 243 18.72 13.07 0.06
CA SER A 243 18.63 13.98 1.22
C SER A 243 19.75 13.70 2.22
N ALA A 244 20.14 12.42 2.42
CA ALA A 244 21.26 12.03 3.27
C ALA A 244 22.61 12.64 2.81
N ILE A 245 22.84 12.84 1.51
CA ILE A 245 24.03 13.51 0.98
C ILE A 245 24.11 14.97 1.49
N VAL A 246 22.97 15.65 1.55
CA VAL A 246 22.90 17.04 2.03
C VAL A 246 23.06 17.09 3.55
N GLU A 247 22.50 16.14 4.27
CA GLU A 247 22.70 15.98 5.72
C GLU A 247 24.18 15.69 6.04
N GLY A 248 24.82 14.81 5.28
CA GLY A 248 26.24 14.54 5.40
C GLY A 248 27.10 15.78 5.12
N LEU A 249 26.73 16.59 4.12
CA LEU A 249 27.40 17.88 3.88
C LEU A 249 27.26 18.81 5.10
N ALA A 250 26.07 18.90 5.70
CA ALA A 250 25.82 19.71 6.89
C ALA A 250 26.70 19.24 8.08
N GLN A 251 26.84 17.92 8.28
CA GLN A 251 27.73 17.36 9.29
C GLN A 251 29.21 17.70 9.02
N LEU A 252 29.67 17.63 7.77
CA LEU A 252 31.04 17.99 7.40
C LEU A 252 31.31 19.49 7.59
N ILE A 253 30.32 20.35 7.36
CA ILE A 253 30.42 21.80 7.61
C ILE A 253 30.61 22.08 9.12
N VAL A 254 29.77 21.45 9.97
CA VAL A 254 29.84 21.60 11.44
C VAL A 254 31.19 21.10 11.97
N ASN A 255 31.64 19.95 11.49
CA ASN A 255 32.90 19.34 11.90
C ASN A 255 34.14 20.00 11.27
N ARG A 256 33.95 20.99 10.38
CA ARG A 256 35.02 21.67 9.62
C ARG A 256 35.88 20.71 8.79
N LEU A 257 35.30 19.65 8.27
CA LEU A 257 35.94 18.66 7.43
C LEU A 257 35.67 18.87 5.93
N THR A 258 35.29 20.08 5.52
CA THR A 258 35.05 20.48 4.14
C THR A 258 35.90 21.68 3.73
N SER A 259 35.66 22.24 2.53
CA SER A 259 36.39 23.44 2.06
C SER A 259 36.20 24.65 3.00
N PRO A 260 37.21 25.43 3.28
CA PRO A 260 37.12 26.65 4.13
C PRO A 260 36.03 27.64 3.68
N ILE A 261 35.69 27.64 2.39
CA ILE A 261 34.63 28.47 1.82
C ILE A 261 33.26 28.15 2.41
N LEU A 262 33.08 26.91 2.86
CA LEU A 262 31.80 26.38 3.36
C LEU A 262 31.72 26.38 4.90
N PHE A 263 32.78 26.68 5.66
CA PHE A 263 32.82 26.54 7.12
C PHE A 263 31.74 27.32 7.88
N ASN A 264 31.29 28.44 7.35
CA ASN A 264 30.28 29.29 8.01
C ASN A 264 28.95 29.31 7.29
N LYS A 265 28.71 28.32 6.40
CA LYS A 265 27.47 28.20 5.66
C LYS A 265 26.44 27.44 6.50
N ARG A 266 25.20 27.89 6.39
CA ARG A 266 24.01 27.22 6.94
C ARG A 266 23.27 26.52 5.80
N VAL A 267 23.01 25.24 5.96
CA VAL A 267 22.18 24.47 5.03
C VAL A 267 20.77 24.38 5.59
N VAL A 268 19.80 24.95 4.88
CA VAL A 268 18.40 24.98 5.31
C VAL A 268 17.52 24.25 4.29
N MET A 269 16.85 23.20 4.71
CA MET A 269 15.88 22.46 3.89
C MET A 269 14.56 23.24 3.87
N LEU A 270 14.11 23.62 2.68
CA LEU A 270 12.87 24.39 2.49
C LEU A 270 11.67 23.46 2.36
N ASP A 271 10.67 23.63 3.22
CA ASP A 271 9.36 22.96 3.11
C ASP A 271 8.44 23.76 2.18
N LEU A 272 8.40 23.34 0.90
CA LEU A 272 7.54 23.96 -0.10
C LEU A 272 6.06 23.76 0.20
N THR A 273 5.71 22.64 0.81
CA THR A 273 4.33 22.32 1.18
C THR A 273 3.83 23.27 2.27
N GLY A 274 4.68 23.57 3.25
CA GLY A 274 4.42 24.57 4.30
C GLY A 274 4.26 25.99 3.75
N VAL A 275 5.04 26.36 2.73
CA VAL A 275 4.93 27.68 2.09
C VAL A 275 3.60 27.86 1.36
N VAL A 276 3.09 26.78 0.71
CA VAL A 276 1.78 26.79 0.02
C VAL A 276 0.62 26.69 1.01
N ALA A 277 0.79 25.96 2.11
CA ALA A 277 -0.25 25.71 3.10
C ALA A 277 -0.82 27.02 3.69
N GLY A 278 -2.15 27.11 3.75
CA GLY A 278 -2.85 28.27 4.32
C GLY A 278 -2.93 29.51 3.41
N THR A 279 -2.44 29.46 2.17
CA THR A 279 -2.65 30.54 1.20
C THR A 279 -3.97 30.35 0.48
N LYS A 280 -4.99 31.18 0.81
CA LYS A 280 -6.30 31.18 0.14
C LYS A 280 -6.24 31.84 -1.24
N TYR A 281 -5.32 32.74 -1.45
CA TYR A 281 -5.16 33.51 -2.67
C TYR A 281 -3.72 33.40 -3.19
N ARG A 282 -3.61 33.24 -4.49
CA ARG A 282 -2.32 33.14 -5.22
C ARG A 282 -1.31 34.24 -4.86
N GLY A 283 -1.76 35.47 -4.69
CA GLY A 283 -0.91 36.61 -4.35
C GLY A 283 -0.18 36.43 -3.01
N GLN A 284 -0.79 35.75 -2.04
CA GLN A 284 -0.16 35.47 -0.74
C GLN A 284 1.02 34.49 -0.85
N PHE A 285 0.90 33.49 -1.72
CA PHE A 285 1.99 32.54 -2.01
C PHE A 285 3.18 33.26 -2.69
N GLU A 286 2.88 34.09 -3.71
CA GLU A 286 3.91 34.87 -4.41
C GLU A 286 4.62 35.85 -3.45
N GLU A 287 3.90 36.50 -2.56
CA GLU A 287 4.43 37.42 -1.55
C GLU A 287 5.34 36.70 -0.54
N ARG A 288 4.93 35.50 -0.05
CA ARG A 288 5.76 34.67 0.84
C ARG A 288 7.05 34.23 0.15
N ILE A 289 7.01 33.74 -1.09
CA ILE A 289 8.22 33.35 -1.82
C ILE A 289 9.12 34.55 -2.07
N ARG A 290 8.58 35.72 -2.43
CA ARG A 290 9.37 36.95 -2.60
C ARG A 290 10.03 37.41 -1.30
N ALA A 291 9.32 37.35 -0.17
CA ALA A 291 9.88 37.64 1.14
C ALA A 291 11.02 36.69 1.50
N LEU A 292 10.82 35.39 1.27
CA LEU A 292 11.82 34.32 1.46
C LEU A 292 13.09 34.59 0.62
N ILE A 293 12.92 34.83 -0.69
CA ILE A 293 14.04 35.14 -1.60
C ILE A 293 14.80 36.36 -1.15
N LYS A 294 14.10 37.44 -0.75
CA LYS A 294 14.72 38.69 -0.28
C LYS A 294 15.55 38.45 1.00
N GLU A 295 15.07 37.64 1.92
CA GLU A 295 15.78 37.28 3.15
C GLU A 295 17.03 36.45 2.85
N ILE A 296 16.95 35.50 1.91
CA ILE A 296 18.09 34.67 1.49
C ILE A 296 19.11 35.48 0.72
N GLU A 297 18.70 36.43 -0.16
CA GLU A 297 19.62 37.33 -0.86
C GLU A 297 20.39 38.25 0.12
N GLN A 298 19.81 38.57 1.28
CA GLN A 298 20.45 39.34 2.34
C GLN A 298 21.37 38.51 3.24
N SER A 299 21.26 37.17 3.17
CA SER A 299 22.03 36.23 4.00
C SER A 299 22.89 35.29 3.11
N PRO A 300 24.08 35.79 2.66
CA PRO A 300 24.91 35.04 1.71
C PRO A 300 25.56 33.77 2.31
N ASP A 301 25.42 33.53 3.58
CA ASP A 301 25.84 32.34 4.32
C ASP A 301 24.83 31.19 4.27
N VAL A 302 23.62 31.41 3.73
CA VAL A 302 22.58 30.42 3.62
C VAL A 302 22.69 29.65 2.30
N ILE A 303 22.64 28.32 2.36
CA ILE A 303 22.46 27.41 1.24
C ILE A 303 21.08 26.75 1.41
N ILE A 304 20.20 26.89 0.41
CA ILE A 304 18.89 26.27 0.44
C ILE A 304 18.99 24.86 -0.12
N PHE A 305 18.38 23.91 0.56
CA PHE A 305 18.11 22.59 0.02
C PHE A 305 16.63 22.47 -0.32
N ILE A 306 16.32 22.11 -1.56
CA ILE A 306 14.97 21.88 -2.05
C ILE A 306 14.86 20.43 -2.50
N ASP A 307 14.17 19.65 -1.71
CA ASP A 307 13.82 18.29 -2.12
C ASP A 307 12.63 18.35 -3.10
N GLU A 308 12.58 17.39 -4.04
CA GLU A 308 11.59 17.38 -5.12
C GLU A 308 11.46 18.71 -5.85
N ILE A 309 12.60 19.31 -6.25
CA ILE A 309 12.66 20.65 -6.86
C ILE A 309 11.77 20.79 -8.11
N HIS A 310 11.38 19.70 -8.74
CA HIS A 310 10.43 19.67 -9.87
C HIS A 310 9.04 20.18 -9.48
N THR A 311 8.64 20.08 -8.22
CA THR A 311 7.36 20.58 -7.70
C THR A 311 7.23 22.10 -7.83
N LEU A 312 8.34 22.83 -7.81
CA LEU A 312 8.37 24.27 -8.05
C LEU A 312 7.87 24.66 -9.45
N ILE A 313 8.03 23.77 -10.44
CA ILE A 313 7.70 24.03 -11.84
C ILE A 313 6.23 23.69 -12.10
N GLY A 314 5.65 22.81 -11.30
CA GLY A 314 4.24 22.38 -11.41
C GLY A 314 3.26 23.08 -10.46
N ALA A 315 3.76 23.81 -9.48
CA ALA A 315 2.93 24.50 -8.49
C ALA A 315 2.19 25.70 -9.09
N GLY A 316 1.08 25.44 -9.80
CA GLY A 316 0.25 26.49 -10.40
C GLY A 316 -0.28 26.18 -11.79
N SER A 317 -0.40 24.91 -12.19
CA SER A 317 -0.71 24.45 -13.55
C SER A 317 -2.14 24.72 -14.04
N THR A 318 -2.58 25.98 -14.04
CA THR A 318 -3.60 26.49 -14.96
C THR A 318 -2.89 27.30 -16.06
N PRO A 319 -3.29 27.16 -17.35
CA PRO A 319 -2.70 27.92 -18.44
C PRO A 319 -2.75 29.42 -18.17
N GLY A 320 -1.58 30.05 -18.02
CA GLY A 320 -1.45 31.49 -17.67
C GLY A 320 -0.94 31.79 -16.24
N SER A 321 -0.59 30.77 -15.43
CA SER A 321 -0.06 30.96 -14.08
C SER A 321 1.47 31.19 -14.07
N MET A 322 1.93 32.16 -13.27
CA MET A 322 3.38 32.29 -13.00
C MET A 322 3.79 31.22 -11.98
N ASP A 323 4.63 30.27 -12.41
CA ASP A 323 5.18 29.24 -11.54
C ASP A 323 6.15 29.84 -10.51
N ALA A 324 6.21 29.24 -9.30
CA ALA A 324 7.19 29.61 -8.28
C ALA A 324 8.64 29.61 -8.84
N ALA A 325 8.90 28.71 -9.80
CA ALA A 325 10.14 28.69 -10.56
C ALA A 325 10.47 30.04 -11.24
N ASN A 326 9.47 30.75 -11.79
CA ASN A 326 9.68 32.03 -12.47
C ASN A 326 10.10 33.16 -11.49
N ILE A 327 9.75 33.03 -10.23
CA ILE A 327 10.15 33.99 -9.18
C ILE A 327 11.59 33.70 -8.71
N LEU A 328 11.98 32.42 -8.63
CA LEU A 328 13.34 31.99 -8.24
C LEU A 328 14.37 32.13 -9.37
N LYS A 329 13.97 31.99 -10.64
CA LYS A 329 14.85 32.06 -11.82
C LYS A 329 15.77 33.29 -11.84
N PRO A 330 15.30 34.52 -11.58
CA PRO A 330 16.16 35.71 -11.58
C PRO A 330 17.26 35.69 -10.50
N ALA A 331 16.95 35.19 -9.30
CA ALA A 331 17.87 35.09 -8.19
C ALA A 331 18.94 34.01 -8.42
N LEU A 332 18.54 32.84 -8.91
CA LEU A 332 19.44 31.77 -9.34
C LEU A 332 20.31 32.24 -10.54
N ALA A 333 19.72 33.05 -11.46
CA ALA A 333 20.42 33.54 -12.62
C ALA A 333 21.54 34.51 -12.26
N ARG A 334 21.33 35.40 -11.27
CA ARG A 334 22.33 36.34 -10.78
C ARG A 334 23.38 35.67 -9.91
N GLY A 335 23.14 34.48 -9.39
CA GLY A 335 23.98 33.76 -8.45
C GLY A 335 23.95 34.41 -7.03
N THR A 336 22.88 35.16 -6.73
CA THR A 336 22.65 35.76 -5.41
C THR A 336 22.20 34.75 -4.38
N ILE A 337 21.69 33.58 -4.84
CA ILE A 337 21.24 32.48 -4.00
C ILE A 337 22.03 31.22 -4.37
N GLN A 338 22.44 30.45 -3.37
CA GLN A 338 22.98 29.09 -3.51
C GLN A 338 21.88 28.07 -3.20
N CYS A 339 21.65 27.13 -4.11
CA CYS A 339 20.61 26.12 -3.98
C CYS A 339 21.13 24.73 -4.31
N ILE A 340 20.80 23.74 -3.49
CA ILE A 340 20.94 22.31 -3.77
C ILE A 340 19.55 21.80 -4.12
N GLY A 341 19.36 21.20 -5.29
CA GLY A 341 18.10 20.56 -5.66
C GLY A 341 18.22 19.04 -5.58
N ALA A 342 17.12 18.37 -5.31
CA ALA A 342 17.03 16.90 -5.47
C ALA A 342 15.79 16.56 -6.32
N THR A 343 15.91 15.55 -7.20
CA THR A 343 14.82 15.09 -8.06
C THR A 343 15.09 13.70 -8.63
N THR A 344 14.14 13.09 -9.29
CA THR A 344 14.33 11.87 -10.07
C THR A 344 14.80 12.19 -11.49
N LEU A 345 15.31 11.20 -12.22
CA LEU A 345 15.76 11.39 -13.60
C LEU A 345 14.62 11.77 -14.54
N ASP A 346 13.46 11.13 -14.38
CA ASP A 346 12.29 11.37 -15.24
C ASP A 346 11.70 12.77 -15.00
N GLU A 347 11.60 13.18 -13.76
CA GLU A 347 11.13 14.52 -13.39
C GLU A 347 12.14 15.59 -13.80
N TYR A 348 13.45 15.30 -13.70
CA TYR A 348 14.48 16.20 -14.22
C TYR A 348 14.28 16.46 -15.72
N ARG A 349 14.11 15.40 -16.53
CA ARG A 349 13.87 15.49 -17.98
C ARG A 349 12.58 16.23 -18.31
N ASN A 350 11.51 15.94 -17.57
CA ASN A 350 10.19 16.47 -17.84
C ASN A 350 10.02 17.95 -17.42
N SER A 351 10.70 18.38 -16.37
CA SER A 351 10.48 19.67 -15.76
C SER A 351 11.68 20.63 -15.93
N ILE A 352 12.89 20.20 -15.55
CA ILE A 352 14.06 21.11 -15.48
C ILE A 352 14.80 21.19 -16.82
N GLU A 353 14.99 20.07 -17.51
CA GLU A 353 15.72 20.02 -18.79
C GLU A 353 14.97 20.74 -19.91
N LYS A 354 13.63 20.73 -19.89
CA LYS A 354 12.79 21.49 -20.83
C LYS A 354 12.89 23.01 -20.63
N ASP A 355 13.29 23.45 -19.43
CA ASP A 355 13.50 24.85 -19.09
C ASP A 355 14.99 25.23 -19.22
N GLY A 356 15.42 25.64 -20.38
CA GLY A 356 16.82 25.97 -20.66
C GLY A 356 17.42 27.10 -19.78
N ALA A 357 16.58 27.87 -19.06
CA ALA A 357 17.05 28.86 -18.11
C ALA A 357 17.47 28.19 -16.79
N LEU A 358 16.74 27.19 -16.30
CA LEU A 358 17.08 26.42 -15.10
C LEU A 358 18.23 25.45 -15.39
N GLU A 359 18.19 24.70 -16.50
CA GLU A 359 19.23 23.75 -16.87
C GLU A 359 20.63 24.35 -16.86
N ARG A 360 20.75 25.57 -17.36
CA ARG A 360 22.05 26.29 -17.39
C ARG A 360 22.55 26.72 -16.02
N ARG A 361 21.73 26.65 -14.97
CA ARG A 361 22.05 27.10 -13.61
C ARG A 361 22.40 25.97 -12.68
N PHE A 362 21.87 24.80 -12.91
CA PHE A 362 22.14 23.62 -12.13
C PHE A 362 23.24 22.75 -12.74
N GLN A 363 24.06 22.14 -11.87
CA GLN A 363 25.08 21.16 -12.25
C GLN A 363 24.60 19.79 -11.78
N LYS A 364 24.46 18.87 -12.70
CA LYS A 364 24.01 17.48 -12.44
C LYS A 364 25.02 16.73 -11.57
N VAL A 365 24.53 16.05 -10.53
CA VAL A 365 25.22 15.06 -9.71
C VAL A 365 24.34 13.81 -9.71
N LEU A 366 24.81 12.76 -10.35
CA LEU A 366 24.08 11.49 -10.41
C LEU A 366 24.30 10.74 -9.10
N VAL A 367 23.21 10.23 -8.51
CA VAL A 367 23.21 9.44 -7.29
C VAL A 367 22.70 8.04 -7.61
N GLU A 368 23.61 7.08 -7.56
CA GLU A 368 23.27 5.67 -7.83
C GLU A 368 22.80 4.96 -6.54
N PRO A 369 22.01 3.87 -6.65
CA PRO A 369 21.71 3.01 -5.51
C PRO A 369 22.98 2.48 -4.85
N THR A 370 22.97 2.31 -3.54
CA THR A 370 24.09 1.71 -2.79
C THR A 370 24.18 0.22 -3.09
N THR A 371 25.41 -0.30 -3.02
CA THR A 371 25.67 -1.75 -3.10
C THR A 371 25.21 -2.47 -1.82
N VAL A 372 25.12 -3.80 -1.87
CA VAL A 372 24.76 -4.64 -0.72
C VAL A 372 25.72 -4.40 0.45
N ASP A 373 27.03 -4.33 0.17
CA ASP A 373 28.06 -4.15 1.20
C ASP A 373 28.02 -2.75 1.82
N GLU A 374 27.81 -1.70 1.01
CA GLU A 374 27.61 -0.33 1.49
C GLU A 374 26.34 -0.22 2.33
N THR A 375 25.24 -0.88 1.90
CA THR A 375 23.98 -0.90 2.64
C THR A 375 24.13 -1.58 4.00
N LEU A 376 24.89 -2.69 4.08
CA LEU A 376 25.21 -3.35 5.35
C LEU A 376 25.97 -2.41 6.30
N GLN A 377 26.93 -1.65 5.77
CA GLN A 377 27.65 -0.65 6.58
C GLN A 377 26.74 0.47 7.06
N ILE A 378 25.85 0.96 6.21
CA ILE A 378 24.85 1.99 6.58
C ILE A 378 23.97 1.47 7.72
N LEU A 379 23.36 0.29 7.57
CA LEU A 379 22.48 -0.27 8.60
C LEU A 379 23.21 -0.46 9.94
N ASN A 380 24.43 -0.96 9.91
CA ASN A 380 25.24 -1.12 11.13
C ASN A 380 25.53 0.23 11.83
N ASN A 381 25.70 1.31 11.09
CA ASN A 381 25.98 2.62 11.67
C ASN A 381 24.72 3.33 12.23
N ILE A 382 23.54 3.01 11.71
CA ILE A 382 22.26 3.58 12.21
C ILE A 382 21.57 2.67 13.23
N LYS A 383 22.01 1.40 13.35
CA LYS A 383 21.45 0.35 14.21
C LYS A 383 21.12 0.86 15.62
N ASP A 384 22.11 1.47 16.30
CA ASP A 384 21.99 1.88 17.70
C ASP A 384 20.82 2.87 17.94
N ARG A 385 20.53 3.73 16.95
CA ARG A 385 19.43 4.70 17.04
C ARG A 385 18.08 4.02 16.93
N TYR A 386 17.94 3.06 16.01
CA TYR A 386 16.73 2.28 15.86
C TYR A 386 16.48 1.35 17.04
N GLU A 387 17.57 0.77 17.59
CA GLU A 387 17.52 -0.01 18.85
C GLU A 387 17.02 0.84 20.03
N ALA A 388 17.51 2.07 20.13
CA ALA A 388 17.06 3.00 21.17
C ALA A 388 15.61 3.47 20.97
N HIS A 389 15.19 3.66 19.71
CA HIS A 389 13.82 4.12 19.38
C HIS A 389 12.77 3.04 19.65
N HIS A 390 13.04 1.81 19.24
CA HIS A 390 12.10 0.67 19.37
C HIS A 390 12.30 -0.16 20.64
N HIS A 391 13.30 0.13 21.46
CA HIS A 391 13.67 -0.66 22.65
C HIS A 391 13.92 -2.14 22.34
N VAL A 392 14.62 -2.43 21.24
CA VAL A 392 14.97 -3.76 20.75
C VAL A 392 16.50 -3.87 20.54
N SER A 393 16.99 -5.08 20.25
CA SER A 393 18.38 -5.32 19.83
C SER A 393 18.39 -6.14 18.55
N TYR A 394 19.11 -5.68 17.50
CA TYR A 394 19.23 -6.40 16.24
C TYR A 394 20.50 -7.26 16.26
N THR A 395 20.37 -8.54 15.92
CA THR A 395 21.52 -9.39 15.67
C THR A 395 22.18 -9.04 14.32
N ASP A 396 23.47 -9.38 14.15
CA ASP A 396 24.15 -9.19 12.87
C ASP A 396 23.50 -10.02 11.75
N ASP A 397 22.96 -11.18 12.10
CA ASP A 397 22.15 -12.01 11.18
C ASP A 397 20.87 -11.30 10.75
N ALA A 398 20.19 -10.56 11.67
CA ALA A 398 19.00 -9.79 11.33
C ALA A 398 19.33 -8.64 10.36
N ILE A 399 20.39 -7.90 10.60
CA ILE A 399 20.86 -6.84 9.69
C ILE A 399 21.19 -7.40 8.30
N THR A 400 21.91 -8.52 8.28
CA THR A 400 22.24 -9.22 7.03
C THR A 400 20.97 -9.71 6.31
N ALA A 401 19.97 -10.19 7.07
CA ALA A 401 18.68 -10.61 6.53
C ALA A 401 17.89 -9.43 5.98
N CYS A 402 17.88 -8.26 6.65
CA CYS A 402 17.24 -7.04 6.13
C CYS A 402 17.75 -6.69 4.74
N VAL A 403 19.06 -6.72 4.53
CA VAL A 403 19.65 -6.39 3.22
C VAL A 403 19.38 -7.50 2.20
N LYS A 404 19.69 -8.76 2.51
CA LYS A 404 19.56 -9.87 1.54
C LYS A 404 18.13 -10.16 1.13
N LEU A 405 17.19 -10.13 2.10
CA LEU A 405 15.80 -10.42 1.78
C LEU A 405 15.14 -9.27 1.01
N THR A 406 15.46 -8.01 1.34
CA THR A 406 14.94 -6.87 0.58
C THR A 406 15.57 -6.75 -0.81
N ASP A 407 16.85 -7.12 -0.97
CA ASP A 407 17.46 -7.20 -2.29
C ASP A 407 16.74 -8.20 -3.20
N ARG A 408 16.46 -9.37 -2.64
CA ARG A 408 15.87 -10.48 -3.37
C ARG A 408 14.37 -10.29 -3.64
N TYR A 409 13.61 -9.73 -2.68
CA TYR A 409 12.15 -9.76 -2.70
C TYR A 409 11.49 -8.41 -2.95
N ILE A 410 12.18 -7.30 -2.74
CA ILE A 410 11.68 -5.94 -3.00
C ILE A 410 12.47 -5.34 -4.17
N THR A 411 11.87 -5.38 -5.37
CA THR A 411 12.53 -4.93 -6.61
C THR A 411 12.07 -3.56 -7.09
N ASP A 412 10.98 -3.04 -6.54
CA ASP A 412 10.35 -1.77 -6.89
C ASP A 412 10.95 -0.56 -6.15
N ARG A 413 11.84 -0.80 -5.18
CA ARG A 413 12.52 0.23 -4.38
C ARG A 413 14.03 0.06 -4.43
N SER A 414 14.74 1.17 -4.22
CA SER A 414 16.20 1.20 -4.27
C SER A 414 16.84 1.08 -2.88
N PHE A 415 18.07 0.62 -2.83
CA PHE A 415 18.93 0.70 -1.64
C PHE A 415 19.40 2.14 -1.42
N PRO A 416 19.59 2.57 -0.13
CA PRO A 416 19.46 1.79 1.12
C PRO A 416 18.04 1.77 1.71
N ASP A 417 17.11 2.59 1.21
CA ASP A 417 15.78 2.87 1.77
C ASP A 417 14.98 1.58 2.09
N LYS A 418 14.86 0.66 1.12
CA LYS A 418 14.12 -0.60 1.32
C LYS A 418 14.65 -1.47 2.47
N ALA A 419 15.95 -1.41 2.76
CA ALA A 419 16.55 -2.18 3.86
C ALA A 419 16.37 -1.47 5.21
N ILE A 420 16.42 -0.14 5.20
CA ILE A 420 16.13 0.71 6.37
C ILE A 420 14.66 0.56 6.76
N ASP A 421 13.73 0.63 5.80
CA ASP A 421 12.30 0.42 6.03
C ASP A 421 12.03 -0.95 6.66
N ALA A 422 12.65 -2.01 6.13
CA ALA A 422 12.50 -3.35 6.70
C ALA A 422 13.01 -3.43 8.15
N MET A 423 14.15 -2.82 8.45
CA MET A 423 14.70 -2.76 9.81
C MET A 423 13.78 -1.99 10.76
N ASP A 424 13.27 -0.84 10.33
CA ASP A 424 12.36 0.01 11.11
C ASP A 424 11.03 -0.70 11.39
N GLU A 425 10.43 -1.32 10.38
CA GLU A 425 9.16 -2.03 10.51
C GLU A 425 9.28 -3.27 11.40
N VAL A 426 10.40 -4.00 11.32
CA VAL A 426 10.67 -5.14 12.23
C VAL A 426 10.79 -4.65 13.67
N GLY A 427 11.52 -3.57 13.92
CA GLY A 427 11.65 -2.97 15.24
C GLY A 427 10.31 -2.54 15.82
N ALA A 428 9.53 -1.79 15.04
CA ALA A 428 8.20 -1.32 15.41
C ALA A 428 7.25 -2.48 15.74
N ARG A 429 7.24 -3.53 14.91
CA ARG A 429 6.38 -4.70 15.12
C ARG A 429 6.73 -5.48 16.38
N VAL A 430 8.02 -5.72 16.60
CA VAL A 430 8.48 -6.44 17.79
C VAL A 430 8.19 -5.62 19.05
N HIS A 431 8.40 -4.30 18.99
CA HIS A 431 8.03 -3.39 20.08
C HIS A 431 6.55 -3.48 20.41
N LEU A 432 5.65 -3.40 19.40
CA LEU A 432 4.19 -3.49 19.60
C LEU A 432 3.74 -4.87 20.11
N GLN A 433 4.35 -5.95 19.65
CA GLN A 433 4.04 -7.30 20.12
C GLN A 433 4.41 -7.50 21.60
N ASN A 434 5.50 -6.87 22.04
CA ASN A 434 5.98 -6.95 23.42
C ASN A 434 5.40 -5.86 24.35
N ALA A 435 4.75 -4.85 23.79
CA ALA A 435 4.04 -3.80 24.54
C ALA A 435 2.75 -4.29 25.21
N GLN A 436 2.64 -5.60 25.52
CA GLN A 436 1.54 -6.11 26.33
C GLN A 436 1.64 -5.51 27.72
N VAL A 437 0.51 -4.96 28.16
CA VAL A 437 0.40 -4.39 29.52
C VAL A 437 0.81 -5.44 30.55
N PRO A 438 1.80 -5.19 31.39
CA PRO A 438 2.23 -6.16 32.40
C PRO A 438 1.06 -6.70 33.21
N PRO A 439 1.03 -8.00 33.54
CA PRO A 439 -0.07 -8.60 34.28
C PRO A 439 -0.31 -7.91 35.62
N GLU A 440 0.73 -7.34 36.24
CA GLU A 440 0.66 -6.55 37.46
C GLU A 440 -0.23 -5.32 37.32
N ILE A 441 -0.12 -4.59 36.19
CA ILE A 441 -0.96 -3.41 35.92
C ILE A 441 -2.42 -3.83 35.69
N ILE A 442 -2.64 -4.95 35.01
CA ILE A 442 -3.99 -5.50 34.77
C ILE A 442 -4.63 -5.91 36.11
N GLU A 443 -3.84 -6.51 36.99
CA GLU A 443 -4.30 -6.96 38.31
C GLU A 443 -4.61 -5.76 39.23
N LEU A 444 -3.74 -4.74 39.26
CA LEU A 444 -3.97 -3.50 40.00
C LEU A 444 -5.22 -2.76 39.49
N LYS A 445 -5.49 -2.72 38.21
CA LYS A 445 -6.73 -2.15 37.66
C LYS A 445 -7.96 -2.92 38.10
N LYS A 446 -7.93 -4.26 38.05
CA LYS A 446 -9.04 -5.10 38.54
C LYS A 446 -9.30 -4.91 40.06
N GLN A 447 -8.24 -4.78 40.85
CA GLN A 447 -8.36 -4.52 42.31
C GLN A 447 -8.94 -3.13 42.56
N LEU A 448 -8.55 -2.13 41.79
CA LEU A 448 -9.04 -0.77 41.84
C LEU A 448 -10.54 -0.69 41.52
N ASP A 449 -10.99 -1.37 40.46
CA ASP A 449 -12.39 -1.45 40.08
C ASP A 449 -13.23 -2.13 41.19
N LYS A 450 -12.72 -3.21 41.80
CA LYS A 450 -13.38 -3.93 42.88
C LYS A 450 -13.56 -3.04 44.11
N ILE A 451 -12.50 -2.35 44.54
CA ILE A 451 -12.55 -1.44 45.69
C ILE A 451 -13.45 -0.22 45.38
N ALA A 452 -13.44 0.28 44.17
CA ALA A 452 -14.36 1.36 43.77
C ALA A 452 -15.83 0.93 43.85
N GLN A 453 -16.12 -0.33 43.55
CA GLN A 453 -17.46 -0.90 43.69
C GLN A 453 -17.87 -1.12 45.14
N GLU A 454 -16.97 -1.71 45.96
CA GLU A 454 -17.16 -1.88 47.42
C GLU A 454 -17.35 -0.53 48.11
N LYS A 455 -16.64 0.52 47.75
CA LYS A 455 -16.83 1.89 48.23
C LYS A 455 -18.22 2.43 47.89
N LYS A 456 -18.69 2.24 46.63
CA LYS A 456 -20.05 2.66 46.23
C LYS A 456 -21.13 1.95 47.01
N ASP A 457 -20.96 0.68 47.32
CA ASP A 457 -21.90 -0.12 48.10
C ASP A 457 -21.90 0.27 49.60
N ALA A 458 -20.71 0.59 50.16
CA ALA A 458 -20.60 1.11 51.53
C ALA A 458 -21.28 2.49 51.67
N VAL A 459 -21.18 3.36 50.67
CA VAL A 459 -21.90 4.66 50.63
C VAL A 459 -23.40 4.46 50.54
N LYS A 460 -23.88 3.53 49.67
CA LYS A 460 -25.32 3.19 49.59
C LYS A 460 -25.89 2.68 50.90
N ASN A 461 -25.07 1.91 51.64
CA ASN A 461 -25.45 1.35 52.96
C ASN A 461 -25.22 2.33 54.11
N GLN A 462 -24.93 3.62 53.87
CA GLN A 462 -24.67 4.68 54.86
C GLN A 462 -23.54 4.35 55.87
N ASN A 463 -22.62 3.47 55.50
CA ASN A 463 -21.49 3.11 56.34
C ASN A 463 -20.25 3.94 55.99
N PHE A 464 -20.22 5.18 56.47
CA PHE A 464 -19.21 6.18 56.12
C PHE A 464 -17.80 5.84 56.61
N GLU A 465 -17.66 5.08 57.66
CA GLU A 465 -16.36 4.66 58.21
C GLU A 465 -15.69 3.61 57.30
N LEU A 466 -16.48 2.66 56.82
CA LEU A 466 -16.03 1.69 55.81
C LEU A 466 -15.73 2.35 54.44
N ALA A 467 -16.52 3.33 54.03
CA ALA A 467 -16.29 4.09 52.84
C ALA A 467 -14.99 4.92 52.88
N ALA A 468 -14.64 5.45 54.06
CA ALA A 468 -13.36 6.15 54.29
C ALA A 468 -12.17 5.19 54.17
N ASN A 469 -12.24 3.99 54.78
CA ASN A 469 -11.20 2.96 54.63
C ASN A 469 -11.02 2.48 53.18
N PHE A 470 -12.10 2.34 52.43
CA PHE A 470 -11.99 2.00 50.99
C PHE A 470 -11.42 3.14 50.15
N ARG A 471 -11.66 4.39 50.50
CA ARG A 471 -11.04 5.54 49.85
C ARG A 471 -9.53 5.56 50.03
N ASP A 472 -9.04 5.31 51.26
CA ASP A 472 -7.61 5.26 51.52
C ASP A 472 -6.92 4.11 50.79
N LYS A 473 -7.55 2.94 50.73
CA LYS A 473 -7.08 1.82 49.92
C LYS A 473 -7.08 2.13 48.41
N GLN A 474 -8.11 2.81 47.94
CA GLN A 474 -8.20 3.24 46.54
C GLN A 474 -7.02 4.17 46.20
N THR A 475 -6.77 5.19 47.02
CA THR A 475 -5.68 6.15 46.80
C THR A 475 -4.29 5.48 46.83
N ALA A 476 -4.09 4.48 47.75
CA ALA A 476 -2.85 3.70 47.77
C ALA A 476 -2.66 2.86 46.49
N LEU A 477 -3.73 2.20 46.00
CA LEU A 477 -3.67 1.43 44.79
C LEU A 477 -3.50 2.30 43.51
N GLU A 478 -4.12 3.48 43.48
CA GLU A 478 -3.93 4.46 42.39
C GLU A 478 -2.46 4.90 42.34
N ARG A 479 -1.83 5.13 43.50
CA ARG A 479 -0.41 5.46 43.54
C ARG A 479 0.48 4.30 43.05
N ASN A 480 0.21 3.07 43.50
CA ASN A 480 0.94 1.90 43.06
C ASN A 480 0.76 1.65 41.55
N LEU A 481 -0.45 1.87 41.03
CA LEU A 481 -0.74 1.79 39.60
C LEU A 481 0.06 2.85 38.81
N GLN A 482 0.10 4.07 39.33
CA GLN A 482 0.84 5.16 38.69
C GLN A 482 2.37 4.91 38.69
N GLU A 483 2.90 4.36 39.80
CA GLU A 483 4.32 3.94 39.89
C GLU A 483 4.63 2.76 38.94
N ALA A 484 3.75 1.78 38.81
CA ALA A 484 3.89 0.66 37.90
C ALA A 484 3.79 1.12 36.44
N GLN A 485 2.86 2.04 36.13
CA GLN A 485 2.75 2.64 34.80
C GLN A 485 4.00 3.46 34.41
N GLN A 486 4.51 4.27 35.31
CA GLN A 486 5.74 5.03 35.10
C GLN A 486 6.98 4.13 34.91
N LYS A 487 7.08 3.01 35.59
CA LYS A 487 8.13 2.01 35.38
C LYS A 487 7.99 1.37 34.01
N TRP A 488 6.78 1.03 33.60
CA TRP A 488 6.52 0.44 32.30
C TRP A 488 6.75 1.44 31.16
N GLU A 489 6.33 2.72 31.31
CA GLU A 489 6.56 3.78 30.34
C GLU A 489 8.04 4.16 30.17
N ARG A 490 8.84 4.07 31.25
CA ARG A 490 10.29 4.35 31.19
C ARG A 490 11.09 3.25 30.51
N GLY A 491 10.45 2.10 30.23
CA GLY A 491 11.08 0.93 29.62
C GLY A 491 12.29 0.45 30.44
N ASP A 492 12.24 -0.77 30.94
CA ASP A 492 13.40 -1.35 31.60
C ASP A 492 14.43 -1.67 30.48
N ASP A 493 15.46 -0.84 30.34
CA ASP A 493 16.57 -1.01 29.37
C ASP A 493 17.27 -2.39 29.50
N SER A 494 17.00 -3.11 30.60
CA SER A 494 17.53 -4.44 30.88
C SER A 494 16.84 -5.58 30.10
N ASN A 495 15.73 -5.32 29.37
CA ASN A 495 14.92 -6.37 28.76
C ASN A 495 14.65 -6.09 27.27
N ARG A 496 15.66 -5.61 26.53
CA ARG A 496 15.57 -5.44 25.07
C ARG A 496 15.37 -6.79 24.40
N VAL A 497 14.32 -6.89 23.58
CA VAL A 497 14.01 -8.11 22.84
C VAL A 497 14.95 -8.23 21.65
N GLU A 498 15.62 -9.37 21.55
CA GLU A 498 16.52 -9.67 20.46
C GLU A 498 15.75 -10.01 19.17
N ILE A 499 16.12 -9.36 18.06
CA ILE A 499 15.55 -9.57 16.73
C ILE A 499 16.52 -10.43 15.93
N GLY A 500 16.08 -11.64 15.58
CA GLY A 500 16.80 -12.55 14.68
C GLY A 500 16.31 -12.46 13.23
N ALA A 501 16.98 -13.19 12.34
CA ALA A 501 16.65 -13.27 10.91
C ALA A 501 15.19 -13.74 10.66
N ASP A 502 14.65 -14.57 11.54
CA ASP A 502 13.28 -15.09 11.41
C ASP A 502 12.22 -14.00 11.47
N LYS A 503 12.37 -13.06 12.41
CA LYS A 503 11.44 -11.92 12.54
C LYS A 503 11.52 -10.96 11.34
N VAL A 504 12.71 -10.81 10.79
CA VAL A 504 12.92 -10.05 9.54
C VAL A 504 12.20 -10.72 8.39
N ALA A 505 12.33 -12.05 8.27
CA ALA A 505 11.64 -12.80 7.23
C ALA A 505 10.10 -12.67 7.33
N ASP A 506 9.57 -12.66 8.57
CA ASP A 506 8.13 -12.44 8.82
C ASP A 506 7.65 -11.08 8.29
N VAL A 507 8.43 -10.04 8.51
CA VAL A 507 8.07 -8.68 8.06
C VAL A 507 8.22 -8.54 6.56
N VAL A 508 9.33 -8.99 5.99
CA VAL A 508 9.52 -8.96 4.52
C VAL A 508 8.44 -9.79 3.81
N SER A 509 8.01 -10.90 4.41
CA SER A 509 6.87 -11.69 3.92
C SER A 509 5.58 -10.87 3.90
N MET A 510 5.32 -10.09 4.93
CA MET A 510 4.13 -9.25 4.99
C MET A 510 4.19 -8.10 3.96
N MET A 511 5.36 -7.47 3.81
CA MET A 511 5.58 -6.39 2.83
C MET A 511 5.40 -6.88 1.38
N THR A 512 5.83 -8.11 1.09
CA THR A 512 5.86 -8.68 -0.27
C THR A 512 4.68 -9.62 -0.58
N GLY A 513 3.95 -10.08 0.45
CA GLY A 513 2.92 -11.11 0.32
C GLY A 513 3.47 -12.53 0.12
N ILE A 514 4.78 -12.75 0.23
CA ILE A 514 5.41 -14.08 0.06
C ILE A 514 5.42 -14.79 1.42
N PRO A 515 4.88 -16.02 1.56
CA PRO A 515 4.78 -16.71 2.85
C PRO A 515 6.15 -16.96 3.52
N VAL A 516 6.26 -16.68 4.83
CA VAL A 516 7.48 -16.81 5.66
C VAL A 516 8.11 -18.19 5.58
N GLN A 517 7.29 -19.23 5.69
CA GLN A 517 7.75 -20.63 5.63
C GLN A 517 8.58 -20.92 4.37
N ARG A 518 8.38 -20.15 3.33
CA ARG A 518 9.12 -20.26 2.08
C ARG A 518 10.45 -19.53 2.07
N MET A 519 10.61 -18.55 2.95
CA MET A 519 11.90 -17.86 3.13
C MET A 519 12.84 -18.64 4.05
N GLN A 520 12.29 -19.43 4.98
CA GLN A 520 13.04 -20.15 6.03
C GLN A 520 13.32 -21.61 5.70
N GLU A 521 12.40 -22.32 5.01
CA GLU A 521 12.65 -23.70 4.59
C GLU A 521 13.86 -23.73 3.63
N SER A 522 14.77 -24.65 3.85
CA SER A 522 15.82 -24.90 2.87
C SER A 522 15.13 -25.17 1.52
N GLU A 523 15.29 -24.25 0.56
CA GLU A 523 14.73 -24.37 -0.81
C GLU A 523 15.00 -25.78 -1.37
N SER A 524 16.09 -26.40 -0.95
CA SER A 524 16.51 -27.73 -1.36
C SER A 524 15.51 -28.83 -1.03
N ALA A 525 14.91 -28.85 0.18
CA ALA A 525 13.95 -29.90 0.57
C ALA A 525 12.64 -29.80 -0.23
N ARG A 526 12.19 -28.59 -0.51
CA ARG A 526 10.96 -28.35 -1.31
C ARG A 526 11.18 -28.69 -2.77
N LEU A 527 12.33 -28.31 -3.32
CA LEU A 527 12.67 -28.63 -4.70
C LEU A 527 12.82 -30.14 -4.94
N VAL A 528 13.29 -30.90 -3.94
CA VAL A 528 13.37 -32.36 -4.01
C VAL A 528 11.98 -32.99 -4.09
N ASN A 529 11.04 -32.56 -3.25
CA ASN A 529 9.70 -33.14 -3.16
C ASN A 529 8.70 -32.59 -4.22
N MET A 530 9.10 -31.57 -4.98
CA MET A 530 8.22 -30.89 -5.97
C MET A 530 7.68 -31.85 -7.02
N ALA A 531 8.54 -32.74 -7.55
CA ALA A 531 8.15 -33.69 -8.59
C ALA A 531 7.02 -34.59 -8.11
N ASP A 532 7.14 -35.15 -6.91
CA ASP A 532 6.18 -36.09 -6.36
C ASP A 532 4.85 -35.39 -6.02
N ASN A 533 4.89 -34.21 -5.46
CA ASN A 533 3.70 -33.41 -5.19
C ASN A 533 2.93 -33.08 -6.48
N LEU A 534 3.63 -32.71 -7.55
CA LEU A 534 2.98 -32.42 -8.83
C LEU A 534 2.42 -33.67 -9.50
N LYS A 535 3.10 -34.83 -9.40
CA LYS A 535 2.61 -36.12 -9.94
C LYS A 535 1.33 -36.61 -9.27
N HIS A 536 1.13 -36.31 -7.98
CA HIS A 536 -0.10 -36.62 -7.28
C HIS A 536 -1.30 -35.79 -7.76
N GLU A 537 -1.07 -34.57 -8.20
CA GLU A 537 -2.11 -33.61 -8.62
C GLU A 537 -2.37 -33.65 -10.13
N VAL A 538 -1.35 -33.93 -10.95
CA VAL A 538 -1.41 -33.91 -12.41
C VAL A 538 -1.13 -35.30 -12.95
N ILE A 539 -2.18 -35.96 -13.42
CA ILE A 539 -2.14 -37.36 -13.81
C ILE A 539 -1.60 -37.57 -15.23
N ALA A 540 -0.84 -38.65 -15.42
CA ALA A 540 -0.32 -39.13 -16.70
C ALA A 540 0.63 -38.19 -17.46
N GLN A 541 1.28 -37.25 -16.75
CA GLN A 541 2.25 -36.32 -17.34
C GLN A 541 3.62 -36.38 -16.63
N ASP A 542 4.01 -37.54 -16.10
CA ASP A 542 5.21 -37.72 -15.26
C ASP A 542 6.50 -37.23 -15.94
N LYS A 543 6.70 -37.55 -17.24
CA LYS A 543 7.85 -37.13 -18.02
C LYS A 543 7.89 -35.62 -18.22
N ALA A 544 6.74 -34.99 -18.39
CA ALA A 544 6.62 -33.54 -18.53
C ALA A 544 6.99 -32.84 -17.22
N ILE A 545 6.47 -33.35 -16.10
CA ILE A 545 6.75 -32.83 -14.74
C ILE A 545 8.25 -33.00 -14.41
N GLU A 546 8.85 -34.17 -14.63
CA GLU A 546 10.27 -34.42 -14.35
C GLU A 546 11.21 -33.45 -15.10
N LYS A 547 10.95 -33.23 -16.40
CA LYS A 547 11.75 -32.30 -17.21
C LYS A 547 11.66 -30.88 -16.68
N MET A 548 10.43 -30.43 -16.40
CA MET A 548 10.17 -29.10 -15.88
C MET A 548 10.84 -28.88 -14.52
N VAL A 549 10.66 -29.81 -13.59
CA VAL A 549 11.22 -29.73 -12.24
C VAL A 549 12.76 -29.74 -12.28
N LYS A 550 13.37 -30.60 -13.11
CA LYS A 550 14.83 -30.62 -13.29
C LYS A 550 15.38 -29.28 -13.80
N ALA A 551 14.68 -28.63 -14.72
CA ALA A 551 15.11 -27.33 -15.23
C ALA A 551 14.99 -26.24 -14.16
N ILE A 552 13.91 -26.23 -13.37
CA ILE A 552 13.71 -25.32 -12.24
C ILE A 552 14.78 -25.55 -11.16
N GLN A 553 15.07 -26.81 -10.83
CA GLN A 553 16.12 -27.16 -9.86
C GLN A 553 17.50 -26.65 -10.29
N ARG A 554 17.90 -26.87 -11.56
CA ARG A 554 19.18 -26.36 -12.12
C ARG A 554 19.33 -24.85 -11.95
N ASN A 555 18.24 -24.10 -12.19
CA ASN A 555 18.25 -22.64 -12.09
C ASN A 555 18.36 -22.18 -10.64
N ARG A 556 17.58 -22.80 -9.75
CA ARG A 556 17.55 -22.42 -8.33
C ARG A 556 18.84 -22.75 -7.55
N ILE A 557 19.59 -23.74 -7.98
CA ILE A 557 20.93 -24.08 -7.41
C ILE A 557 21.99 -23.06 -7.86
N GLY A 558 21.66 -22.14 -8.77
CA GLY A 558 22.60 -21.11 -9.22
C GLY A 558 23.54 -21.56 -10.37
N LEU A 559 23.17 -22.65 -11.08
CA LEU A 559 23.95 -23.15 -12.24
C LEU A 559 23.64 -22.38 -13.52
N LYS A 560 22.62 -21.52 -13.54
CA LYS A 560 22.22 -20.67 -14.66
C LYS A 560 22.55 -19.21 -14.38
N ASP A 561 22.70 -18.39 -15.41
CA ASP A 561 22.90 -16.96 -15.31
C ASP A 561 21.75 -16.32 -14.50
N PRO A 562 22.04 -15.53 -13.46
CA PRO A 562 21.05 -14.90 -12.60
C PRO A 562 20.18 -13.85 -13.33
N ASN A 563 20.59 -13.42 -14.53
CA ASN A 563 19.84 -12.44 -15.32
C ASN A 563 18.68 -13.04 -16.13
N HIS A 564 18.48 -14.36 -16.10
CA HIS A 564 17.37 -15.01 -16.78
C HIS A 564 16.20 -15.32 -15.83
N PRO A 565 14.96 -15.48 -16.37
CA PRO A 565 13.83 -15.99 -15.60
C PRO A 565 14.13 -17.34 -14.93
N ILE A 566 13.42 -17.69 -13.84
CA ILE A 566 13.56 -18.99 -13.14
C ILE A 566 13.39 -20.16 -14.10
N GLY A 567 12.49 -20.03 -15.09
CA GLY A 567 12.32 -21.02 -16.13
C GLY A 567 11.48 -20.49 -17.28
N ALA A 568 11.84 -20.89 -18.50
CA ALA A 568 11.11 -20.57 -19.71
C ALA A 568 10.73 -21.86 -20.42
N PHE A 569 9.45 -22.19 -20.42
CA PHE A 569 8.95 -23.49 -20.91
C PHE A 569 7.94 -23.32 -22.03
N MET A 570 8.02 -24.20 -23.04
CA MET A 570 6.97 -24.33 -24.03
C MET A 570 6.23 -25.67 -23.85
N PHE A 571 4.95 -25.62 -23.55
CA PHE A 571 4.07 -26.77 -23.36
C PHE A 571 3.34 -27.10 -24.66
N LEU A 572 3.64 -28.25 -25.21
CA LEU A 572 3.11 -28.70 -26.50
C LEU A 572 2.16 -29.91 -26.30
N GLY A 573 1.10 -29.92 -27.03
CA GLY A 573 0.19 -31.07 -27.00
C GLY A 573 -1.25 -30.70 -27.36
N PRO A 574 -2.14 -31.71 -27.47
CA PRO A 574 -3.53 -31.50 -27.78
C PRO A 574 -4.26 -30.64 -26.74
N THR A 575 -5.45 -30.19 -27.08
CA THR A 575 -6.31 -29.47 -26.13
C THR A 575 -6.81 -30.45 -25.06
N GLY A 576 -6.92 -29.97 -23.79
CA GLY A 576 -7.51 -30.75 -22.71
C GLY A 576 -6.64 -31.84 -22.07
N VAL A 577 -5.30 -31.83 -22.31
CA VAL A 577 -4.33 -32.77 -21.70
C VAL A 577 -3.73 -32.26 -20.38
N GLY A 578 -4.11 -31.08 -19.93
CA GLY A 578 -3.68 -30.53 -18.61
C GLY A 578 -2.57 -29.49 -18.65
N LYS A 579 -2.21 -28.89 -19.80
CA LYS A 579 -1.16 -27.86 -19.91
C LYS A 579 -1.38 -26.67 -18.95
N THR A 580 -2.52 -26.02 -19.04
CA THR A 580 -2.89 -24.88 -18.18
C THR A 580 -3.09 -25.32 -16.71
N TYR A 581 -3.55 -26.58 -16.48
CA TYR A 581 -3.73 -27.13 -15.15
C TYR A 581 -2.38 -27.34 -14.43
N LEU A 582 -1.36 -27.87 -15.16
CA LEU A 582 -0.02 -28.02 -14.60
C LEU A 582 0.58 -26.65 -14.24
N ALA A 583 0.42 -25.62 -15.07
CA ALA A 583 0.89 -24.26 -14.75
C ALA A 583 0.23 -23.73 -13.46
N LYS A 584 -1.09 -23.97 -13.30
CA LYS A 584 -1.82 -23.57 -12.09
C LYS A 584 -1.34 -24.30 -10.84
N LYS A 585 -1.10 -25.62 -10.94
CA LYS A 585 -0.59 -26.42 -9.83
C LYS A 585 0.87 -26.09 -9.50
N LEU A 586 1.66 -25.75 -10.50
CA LEU A 586 3.02 -25.25 -10.28
C LEU A 586 3.01 -23.92 -9.50
N ALA A 587 2.07 -23.00 -9.78
CA ALA A 587 1.92 -21.75 -9.03
C ALA A 587 1.59 -22.02 -7.55
N GLU A 588 0.67 -22.95 -7.28
CA GLU A 588 0.36 -23.37 -5.91
C GLU A 588 1.57 -23.96 -5.19
N VAL A 589 2.34 -24.83 -5.84
CA VAL A 589 3.50 -25.50 -5.24
C VAL A 589 4.69 -24.55 -5.08
N MET A 590 4.98 -23.72 -6.09
CA MET A 590 6.13 -22.79 -6.08
C MET A 590 5.88 -21.54 -5.23
N PHE A 591 4.74 -20.90 -5.42
CA PHE A 591 4.43 -19.59 -4.84
C PHE A 591 3.30 -19.59 -3.79
N GLY A 592 2.62 -20.75 -3.56
CA GLY A 592 1.65 -20.99 -2.49
C GLY A 592 0.26 -20.40 -2.71
N SER A 593 0.05 -19.67 -3.78
CA SER A 593 -1.23 -19.11 -4.15
C SER A 593 -1.60 -19.46 -5.59
N LYS A 594 -2.89 -19.65 -5.84
CA LYS A 594 -3.43 -19.76 -7.19
C LYS A 594 -3.38 -18.44 -7.93
N ASP A 595 -3.36 -17.35 -7.19
CA ASP A 595 -3.34 -15.98 -7.71
C ASP A 595 -1.94 -15.54 -8.18
N ALA A 596 -0.90 -16.35 -7.87
CA ALA A 596 0.44 -16.18 -8.43
C ALA A 596 0.54 -16.63 -9.91
N LEU A 597 -0.59 -16.87 -10.60
CA LEU A 597 -0.67 -17.19 -12.02
C LEU A 597 -1.20 -16.00 -12.81
N ILE A 598 -0.33 -15.34 -13.56
CA ILE A 598 -0.68 -14.32 -14.56
C ILE A 598 -0.99 -15.02 -15.86
N ARG A 599 -2.26 -15.06 -16.27
CA ARG A 599 -2.68 -15.70 -17.51
C ARG A 599 -3.04 -14.68 -18.57
N ILE A 600 -2.42 -14.79 -19.74
CA ILE A 600 -2.69 -13.95 -20.91
C ILE A 600 -3.02 -14.86 -22.10
N ASP A 601 -4.16 -14.62 -22.73
CA ASP A 601 -4.58 -15.35 -23.93
C ASP A 601 -4.04 -14.63 -25.18
N MET A 602 -3.13 -15.30 -25.90
CA MET A 602 -2.48 -14.72 -27.06
C MET A 602 -3.40 -14.57 -28.27
N SER A 603 -4.60 -15.15 -28.23
CA SER A 603 -5.60 -14.91 -29.28
C SER A 603 -6.13 -13.47 -29.33
N GLU A 604 -5.97 -12.70 -28.24
CA GLU A 604 -6.29 -11.27 -28.18
C GLU A 604 -5.18 -10.39 -28.81
N TYR A 605 -3.99 -10.94 -29.06
CA TYR A 605 -2.79 -10.23 -29.50
C TYR A 605 -2.32 -10.66 -30.90
N THR A 606 -3.27 -10.89 -31.79
CA THR A 606 -3.03 -11.29 -33.17
C THR A 606 -2.58 -10.14 -34.07
N GLU A 607 -2.88 -8.88 -33.70
CA GLU A 607 -2.58 -7.69 -34.42
C GLU A 607 -1.46 -6.86 -33.80
N SER A 608 -0.69 -6.15 -34.62
CA SER A 608 0.49 -5.40 -34.17
C SER A 608 0.18 -4.31 -33.13
N PHE A 609 -0.96 -3.64 -33.24
CA PHE A 609 -1.34 -2.58 -32.30
C PHE A 609 -1.75 -3.12 -30.92
N ASN A 610 -2.24 -4.35 -30.84
CA ASN A 610 -2.60 -4.96 -29.58
C ASN A 610 -1.37 -5.30 -28.72
N THR A 611 -0.17 -5.42 -29.32
CA THR A 611 1.06 -5.71 -28.57
C THR A 611 1.41 -4.59 -27.58
N SER A 612 1.05 -3.33 -27.90
CA SER A 612 1.25 -2.19 -26.99
C SER A 612 0.42 -2.29 -25.71
N ARG A 613 -0.70 -3.04 -25.70
CA ARG A 613 -1.47 -3.29 -24.47
C ARG A 613 -0.73 -4.19 -23.48
N LEU A 614 0.23 -5.03 -23.94
CA LEU A 614 1.05 -5.86 -23.06
C LEU A 614 2.08 -5.03 -22.28
N VAL A 615 2.70 -4.07 -22.97
CA VAL A 615 3.84 -3.31 -22.43
C VAL A 615 3.44 -1.90 -21.99
N GLY A 616 2.33 -1.38 -22.49
CA GLY A 616 1.88 0.01 -22.35
C GLY A 616 2.04 0.78 -23.66
N ALA A 617 1.15 1.75 -23.90
CA ALA A 617 1.22 2.63 -25.05
C ALA A 617 2.32 3.68 -24.85
N PRO A 618 3.06 4.07 -25.91
CA PRO A 618 4.03 5.16 -25.82
C PRO A 618 3.34 6.51 -25.56
N PRO A 619 4.06 7.50 -25.02
CA PRO A 619 3.53 8.82 -24.72
C PRO A 619 2.78 9.44 -25.89
N GLY A 620 1.57 9.95 -25.67
CA GLY A 620 0.74 10.60 -26.69
C GLY A 620 -0.28 9.68 -27.38
N TYR A 621 -0.31 8.39 -27.07
CA TYR A 621 -1.32 7.46 -27.56
C TYR A 621 -2.41 7.18 -26.50
N VAL A 622 -3.62 6.84 -26.97
CA VAL A 622 -4.74 6.45 -26.11
C VAL A 622 -4.37 5.20 -25.29
N GLY A 623 -4.58 5.24 -23.97
CA GLY A 623 -4.22 4.15 -23.06
C GLY A 623 -2.81 4.27 -22.43
N TYR A 624 -2.11 5.38 -22.59
CA TYR A 624 -0.80 5.63 -21.97
C TYR A 624 -0.86 5.58 -20.41
N GLU A 625 -1.92 6.10 -19.80
CA GLU A 625 -2.09 6.13 -18.34
C GLU A 625 -2.43 4.75 -17.73
N GLU A 626 -2.96 3.82 -18.52
CA GLU A 626 -3.41 2.50 -18.02
C GLU A 626 -2.25 1.52 -17.77
N GLY A 627 -1.04 1.81 -18.28
CA GLY A 627 0.10 0.90 -18.22
C GLY A 627 -0.09 -0.38 -19.06
N GLY A 628 0.94 -1.23 -19.11
CA GLY A 628 0.87 -2.50 -19.84
C GLY A 628 0.28 -3.62 -18.98
N GLN A 629 -0.62 -4.42 -19.56
CA GLN A 629 -1.27 -5.53 -18.82
C GLN A 629 -0.27 -6.55 -18.26
N LEU A 630 0.74 -6.94 -19.04
CA LEU A 630 1.76 -7.88 -18.58
C LEU A 630 2.73 -7.21 -17.60
N THR A 631 3.23 -6.04 -17.95
CA THR A 631 4.26 -5.33 -17.17
C THR A 631 3.72 -4.89 -15.80
N GLU A 632 2.48 -4.38 -15.72
CA GLU A 632 1.86 -4.00 -14.46
C GLU A 632 1.55 -5.19 -13.55
N GLN A 633 1.07 -6.32 -14.13
CA GLN A 633 0.79 -7.52 -13.34
C GLN A 633 2.07 -8.14 -12.77
N VAL A 634 3.16 -8.20 -13.56
CA VAL A 634 4.45 -8.70 -13.08
C VAL A 634 5.08 -7.76 -12.06
N ARG A 635 4.95 -6.44 -12.23
CA ARG A 635 5.41 -5.46 -11.24
C ARG A 635 4.71 -5.62 -9.89
N ARG A 636 3.39 -5.89 -9.90
CA ARG A 636 2.61 -6.14 -8.67
C ARG A 636 2.86 -7.52 -8.07
N HIS A 637 3.17 -8.51 -8.92
CA HIS A 637 3.42 -9.88 -8.51
C HIS A 637 4.73 -10.40 -9.12
N PRO A 638 5.90 -9.95 -8.62
CA PRO A 638 7.20 -10.32 -9.19
C PRO A 638 7.52 -11.81 -9.04
N TYR A 639 6.88 -12.49 -8.09
CA TYR A 639 6.97 -13.93 -7.88
C TYR A 639 5.71 -14.62 -8.43
N SER A 640 5.69 -14.83 -9.74
CA SER A 640 4.52 -15.39 -10.42
C SER A 640 4.89 -16.30 -11.58
N ILE A 641 3.90 -17.06 -12.03
CA ILE A 641 3.97 -17.78 -13.31
C ILE A 641 3.26 -16.94 -14.36
N VAL A 642 3.97 -16.58 -15.41
CA VAL A 642 3.41 -15.92 -16.57
C VAL A 642 3.02 -17.01 -17.57
N LEU A 643 1.73 -17.25 -17.74
CA LEU A 643 1.18 -18.21 -18.69
C LEU A 643 0.68 -17.49 -19.93
N LEU A 644 1.38 -17.67 -21.06
CA LEU A 644 0.99 -17.20 -22.36
C LEU A 644 0.27 -18.34 -23.11
N ASP A 645 -1.06 -18.28 -23.13
CA ASP A 645 -1.89 -19.37 -23.67
C ASP A 645 -2.06 -19.17 -25.20
N GLU A 646 -1.97 -20.26 -25.98
CA GLU A 646 -2.08 -20.29 -27.46
C GLU A 646 -1.07 -19.36 -28.17
N ILE A 647 0.22 -19.45 -27.80
CA ILE A 647 1.30 -18.56 -28.26
C ILE A 647 1.44 -18.53 -29.80
N GLU A 648 1.02 -19.59 -30.51
CA GLU A 648 1.03 -19.66 -31.98
C GLU A 648 0.10 -18.66 -32.65
N LYS A 649 -0.81 -18.03 -31.92
CA LYS A 649 -1.72 -16.99 -32.42
C LYS A 649 -1.17 -15.59 -32.29
N ALA A 650 -0.12 -15.41 -31.50
CA ALA A 650 0.48 -14.11 -31.23
C ALA A 650 1.11 -13.48 -32.48
N HIS A 651 1.03 -12.14 -32.56
CA HIS A 651 1.74 -11.39 -33.61
C HIS A 651 3.27 -11.48 -33.41
N GLY A 652 4.03 -11.36 -34.52
CA GLY A 652 5.50 -11.45 -34.50
C GLY A 652 6.20 -10.53 -33.50
N ASN A 653 5.67 -9.35 -33.24
CA ASN A 653 6.22 -8.39 -32.27
C ASN A 653 6.24 -8.93 -30.81
N VAL A 654 5.29 -9.81 -30.45
CA VAL A 654 5.26 -10.44 -29.13
C VAL A 654 6.51 -11.31 -28.92
N PHE A 655 6.95 -12.03 -29.94
CA PHE A 655 8.17 -12.84 -29.87
C PHE A 655 9.43 -11.98 -29.68
N ASN A 656 9.52 -10.83 -30.37
CA ASN A 656 10.65 -9.90 -30.22
C ASN A 656 10.72 -9.33 -28.80
N MET A 657 9.57 -9.00 -28.22
CA MET A 657 9.47 -8.56 -26.83
C MET A 657 9.88 -9.67 -25.86
N LEU A 658 9.40 -10.90 -26.06
CA LEU A 658 9.74 -12.04 -25.23
C LEU A 658 11.23 -12.42 -25.31
N LEU A 659 11.92 -12.20 -26.45
CA LEU A 659 13.35 -12.39 -26.54
C LEU A 659 14.11 -11.54 -25.51
N GLN A 660 13.72 -10.29 -25.30
CA GLN A 660 14.33 -9.43 -24.28
C GLN A 660 14.11 -10.00 -22.87
N VAL A 661 12.88 -10.47 -22.58
CA VAL A 661 12.58 -11.09 -21.28
C VAL A 661 13.41 -12.37 -21.07
N LEU A 662 13.54 -13.20 -22.11
CA LEU A 662 14.24 -14.48 -22.01
C LEU A 662 15.75 -14.32 -21.86
N ASP A 663 16.35 -13.25 -22.44
CA ASP A 663 17.79 -12.99 -22.39
C ASP A 663 18.25 -12.19 -21.20
N GLU A 664 17.54 -11.11 -20.89
CA GLU A 664 17.95 -10.16 -19.86
C GLU A 664 17.12 -10.26 -18.59
N GLY A 665 16.05 -11.08 -18.58
CA GLY A 665 15.11 -11.17 -17.47
C GLY A 665 14.40 -9.86 -17.15
N ARG A 666 14.36 -8.93 -18.10
CA ARG A 666 13.80 -7.59 -17.93
C ARG A 666 12.99 -7.19 -19.14
N LEU A 667 12.03 -6.28 -18.95
CA LEU A 667 11.24 -5.70 -20.03
C LEU A 667 11.01 -4.22 -19.75
N THR A 668 11.29 -3.38 -20.73
CA THR A 668 11.00 -1.94 -20.64
C THR A 668 9.53 -1.71 -20.97
N ASP A 669 8.78 -1.07 -20.07
CA ASP A 669 7.39 -0.70 -20.30
C ASP A 669 7.26 0.53 -21.24
N GLY A 670 6.02 0.88 -21.61
CA GLY A 670 5.73 2.04 -22.46
C GLY A 670 6.13 3.37 -21.83
N ASN A 671 6.33 3.41 -20.51
CA ASN A 671 6.78 4.56 -19.73
C ASN A 671 8.30 4.63 -19.58
N GLY A 672 9.05 3.68 -20.15
CA GLY A 672 10.50 3.60 -20.03
C GLY A 672 10.99 2.93 -18.73
N ARG A 673 10.11 2.35 -17.91
CA ARG A 673 10.47 1.67 -16.67
C ARG A 673 10.90 0.25 -16.94
N LEU A 674 11.94 -0.21 -16.26
CA LEU A 674 12.41 -1.59 -16.32
C LEU A 674 11.59 -2.46 -15.37
N VAL A 675 10.90 -3.47 -15.91
CA VAL A 675 10.14 -4.48 -15.17
C VAL A 675 10.95 -5.76 -15.07
N ASP A 676 11.12 -6.29 -13.87
CA ASP A 676 11.97 -7.44 -13.56
C ASP A 676 11.18 -8.76 -13.67
N PHE A 677 11.64 -9.67 -14.56
CA PHE A 677 11.08 -10.99 -14.78
C PHE A 677 11.98 -12.12 -14.25
N ARG A 678 13.12 -11.81 -13.61
CA ARG A 678 14.09 -12.80 -13.12
C ARG A 678 13.50 -13.77 -12.10
N ASN A 679 12.50 -13.33 -11.36
CA ASN A 679 11.79 -14.13 -10.37
C ASN A 679 10.52 -14.78 -10.88
N THR A 680 10.24 -14.70 -12.20
CA THR A 680 9.07 -15.33 -12.82
C THR A 680 9.42 -16.66 -13.49
N ILE A 681 8.39 -17.48 -13.68
CA ILE A 681 8.44 -18.67 -14.55
C ILE A 681 7.55 -18.39 -15.75
N ILE A 682 8.11 -18.43 -16.95
CA ILE A 682 7.38 -18.19 -18.19
C ILE A 682 6.94 -19.53 -18.78
N ILE A 683 5.65 -19.69 -18.99
CA ILE A 683 5.07 -20.89 -19.59
C ILE A 683 4.26 -20.45 -20.82
N MET A 684 4.61 -20.99 -21.96
CA MET A 684 3.89 -20.80 -23.21
C MET A 684 3.17 -22.08 -23.58
N THR A 685 1.88 -22.05 -23.88
CA THR A 685 1.17 -23.22 -24.38
C THR A 685 0.97 -23.14 -25.90
N SER A 686 1.09 -24.26 -26.58
CA SER A 686 0.80 -24.34 -28.00
C SER A 686 0.15 -25.65 -28.37
N ASN A 687 -0.68 -25.59 -29.41
CA ASN A 687 -1.30 -26.75 -30.09
C ASN A 687 -0.57 -27.06 -31.41
N ALA A 688 0.56 -26.45 -31.68
CA ALA A 688 1.37 -26.64 -32.87
C ALA A 688 1.72 -28.11 -33.07
N GLY A 689 1.65 -28.61 -34.29
CA GLY A 689 1.96 -30.00 -34.63
C GLY A 689 0.84 -31.02 -34.42
N THR A 690 -0.22 -30.68 -33.66
CA THR A 690 -1.34 -31.64 -33.42
C THR A 690 -2.16 -31.98 -34.67
N ARG A 691 -2.31 -31.01 -35.60
CA ARG A 691 -2.95 -31.23 -36.91
C ARG A 691 -2.14 -32.20 -37.77
N GLN A 692 -0.83 -32.01 -37.83
CA GLN A 692 0.09 -32.83 -38.61
C GLN A 692 0.22 -34.25 -38.05
N LEU A 693 0.13 -34.41 -36.73
CA LEU A 693 0.03 -35.73 -36.08
C LEU A 693 -1.24 -36.47 -36.49
N LYS A 694 -2.37 -35.75 -36.60
CA LYS A 694 -3.64 -36.33 -37.09
C LYS A 694 -3.58 -36.77 -38.55
N GLU A 695 -2.98 -35.96 -39.40
CA GLU A 695 -2.78 -36.25 -40.83
C GLU A 695 -1.80 -37.41 -41.02
N PHE A 696 -0.78 -37.56 -40.18
CA PHE A 696 0.14 -38.68 -40.18
C PHE A 696 -0.51 -39.96 -39.69
N GLY A 697 -1.43 -39.90 -38.73
CA GLY A 697 -2.22 -41.06 -38.27
C GLY A 697 -3.29 -41.52 -39.27
N GLN A 698 -3.66 -40.69 -40.26
CA GLN A 698 -4.61 -41.00 -41.33
C GLN A 698 -3.92 -41.39 -42.67
N GLY A 699 -2.58 -41.47 -42.68
CA GLY A 699 -1.80 -41.79 -43.88
C GLY A 699 -2.04 -43.23 -44.30
N VAL A 700 -2.09 -43.42 -45.66
CA VAL A 700 -2.33 -44.65 -46.43
C VAL A 700 -1.68 -45.90 -45.80
N GLY A 701 -2.49 -46.73 -45.11
CA GLY A 701 -2.04 -48.02 -44.58
C GLY A 701 -2.50 -48.38 -43.17
N PHE A 702 -3.10 -47.46 -42.41
CA PHE A 702 -3.63 -47.74 -41.08
C PHE A 702 -5.17 -47.75 -41.11
N THR A 703 -5.75 -48.95 -41.08
CA THR A 703 -7.19 -49.15 -40.89
C THR A 703 -7.63 -48.62 -39.52
N ALA A 704 -8.80 -48.00 -39.48
CA ALA A 704 -9.39 -47.32 -38.32
C ALA A 704 -9.56 -48.20 -37.07
N THR A 705 -9.26 -49.48 -37.13
CA THR A 705 -9.30 -50.44 -36.02
C THR A 705 -8.08 -50.39 -35.11
N ASN A 706 -6.99 -49.70 -35.47
CA ASN A 706 -5.73 -49.70 -34.71
C ASN A 706 -5.40 -48.36 -34.00
N MET A 707 -6.35 -47.42 -33.92
CA MET A 707 -6.11 -46.16 -33.15
C MET A 707 -5.84 -46.36 -31.65
N ASN A 708 -6.24 -47.51 -31.10
CA ASN A 708 -5.92 -47.91 -29.72
C ASN A 708 -4.52 -48.52 -29.55
N ALA A 709 -3.80 -48.86 -30.65
CA ALA A 709 -2.49 -49.54 -30.63
C ALA A 709 -1.30 -48.54 -30.75
N ILE A 710 -1.53 -47.26 -31.16
CA ILE A 710 -0.47 -46.27 -31.34
C ILE A 710 0.16 -45.85 -30.00
N SER A 711 -0.47 -46.15 -28.86
CA SER A 711 0.01 -45.76 -27.55
C SER A 711 1.13 -46.62 -26.96
N HIS A 712 1.55 -47.70 -27.59
CA HIS A 712 2.47 -48.67 -26.96
C HIS A 712 3.87 -48.79 -27.56
N ASN A 713 4.18 -48.18 -28.72
CA ASN A 713 5.51 -48.26 -29.35
C ASN A 713 6.34 -46.98 -29.11
N GLU A 714 7.50 -47.06 -28.44
CA GLU A 714 8.41 -45.94 -28.21
C GLU A 714 8.88 -45.31 -29.53
N GLN A 715 9.04 -46.08 -30.60
CA GLN A 715 9.43 -45.55 -31.93
C GLN A 715 8.36 -44.63 -32.56
N ASP A 716 7.08 -44.90 -32.34
CA ASP A 716 6.00 -44.02 -32.81
C ASP A 716 5.92 -42.72 -32.00
N LYS A 717 6.24 -42.78 -30.72
CA LYS A 717 6.38 -41.58 -29.87
C LYS A 717 7.56 -40.70 -30.30
N GLU A 718 8.69 -41.29 -30.68
CA GLU A 718 9.84 -40.56 -31.20
C GLU A 718 9.55 -39.91 -32.55
N ARG A 719 8.86 -40.62 -33.47
CA ARG A 719 8.41 -40.04 -34.75
C ARG A 719 7.43 -38.91 -34.54
N ALA A 720 6.46 -39.03 -33.63
CA ALA A 720 5.54 -37.97 -33.24
C ALA A 720 6.29 -36.73 -32.74
N ARG A 721 7.29 -36.90 -31.88
CA ARG A 721 8.15 -35.83 -31.39
C ARG A 721 8.93 -35.15 -32.50
N ALA A 722 9.49 -35.90 -33.46
CA ALA A 722 10.20 -35.32 -34.60
C ALA A 722 9.27 -34.49 -35.51
N ILE A 723 8.03 -34.90 -35.70
CA ILE A 723 7.02 -34.15 -36.47
C ILE A 723 6.66 -32.86 -35.76
N ILE A 724 6.44 -32.90 -34.45
CA ILE A 724 6.19 -31.72 -33.61
C ILE A 724 7.35 -30.76 -33.70
N GLN A 725 8.58 -31.24 -33.56
CA GLN A 725 9.78 -30.40 -33.61
C GLN A 725 9.96 -29.74 -34.97
N LYS A 726 9.66 -30.46 -36.06
CA LYS A 726 9.66 -29.91 -37.42
C LYS A 726 8.56 -28.87 -37.65
N SER A 727 7.41 -29.06 -37.00
CA SER A 727 6.32 -28.08 -37.03
C SER A 727 6.67 -26.78 -36.29
N LEU A 728 7.32 -26.90 -35.13
CA LEU A 728 7.79 -25.77 -34.35
C LEU A 728 8.83 -24.93 -35.11
N SER A 729 9.81 -25.57 -35.75
CA SER A 729 10.84 -24.88 -36.52
C SER A 729 10.29 -24.13 -37.76
N ARG A 730 9.04 -24.42 -38.16
CA ARG A 730 8.35 -23.70 -39.26
C ARG A 730 7.55 -22.50 -38.71
N GLN A 731 7.09 -22.54 -37.46
CA GLN A 731 6.23 -21.50 -36.89
C GLN A 731 7.00 -20.49 -36.07
N PHE A 732 8.09 -20.90 -35.42
CA PHE A 732 8.86 -20.07 -34.50
C PHE A 732 10.30 -19.92 -35.02
N ALA A 733 10.87 -18.73 -34.87
CA ALA A 733 12.26 -18.49 -35.25
C ALA A 733 13.21 -19.37 -34.41
N PRO A 734 14.26 -19.93 -35.01
CA PRO A 734 15.24 -20.75 -34.27
C PRO A 734 15.84 -20.03 -33.05
N GLU A 735 16.03 -18.72 -33.18
CA GLU A 735 16.56 -17.88 -32.11
C GLU A 735 15.65 -17.93 -30.86
N PHE A 736 14.34 -17.83 -31.03
CA PHE A 736 13.38 -17.90 -29.96
C PHE A 736 13.35 -19.29 -29.28
N LEU A 737 13.38 -20.36 -30.11
CA LEU A 737 13.37 -21.74 -29.56
C LEU A 737 14.64 -22.07 -28.76
N ASN A 738 15.78 -21.52 -29.14
CA ASN A 738 17.07 -21.73 -28.45
C ASN A 738 17.16 -21.00 -27.09
N ARG A 739 16.29 -20.03 -26.83
CA ARG A 739 16.21 -19.31 -25.54
C ARG A 739 15.34 -19.99 -24.51
N LEU A 740 14.58 -21.00 -24.92
CA LEU A 740 13.74 -21.78 -24.01
C LEU A 740 14.59 -22.79 -23.23
N ASP A 741 14.31 -22.93 -21.93
CA ASP A 741 14.97 -23.93 -21.11
C ASP A 741 14.60 -25.35 -21.52
N GLU A 742 13.30 -25.58 -21.77
CA GLU A 742 12.81 -26.90 -22.18
C GLU A 742 11.52 -26.77 -23.02
N ILE A 743 11.43 -27.63 -24.02
CA ILE A 743 10.21 -27.86 -24.78
C ILE A 743 9.59 -29.15 -24.27
N ILE A 744 8.40 -29.01 -23.65
CA ILE A 744 7.76 -30.09 -22.92
C ILE A 744 6.53 -30.54 -23.68
N THR A 745 6.53 -31.85 -24.11
CA THR A 745 5.44 -32.46 -24.83
C THR A 745 4.51 -33.16 -23.85
N PHE A 746 3.21 -32.90 -23.95
CA PHE A 746 2.15 -33.55 -23.21
C PHE A 746 1.61 -34.72 -24.01
N ASP A 747 1.53 -35.88 -23.36
CA ASP A 747 0.98 -37.07 -23.95
C ASP A 747 -0.57 -37.06 -23.92
N GLN A 748 -1.21 -37.80 -24.83
CA GLN A 748 -2.66 -37.99 -24.81
C GLN A 748 -3.07 -38.80 -23.58
N LEU A 749 -4.24 -38.45 -23.02
CA LEU A 749 -4.78 -39.13 -21.86
C LEU A 749 -5.45 -40.45 -22.27
N ASP A 750 -5.16 -41.55 -21.58
CA ASP A 750 -5.84 -42.81 -21.72
C ASP A 750 -7.06 -42.91 -20.78
N LEU A 751 -7.89 -43.93 -20.95
CA LEU A 751 -9.07 -44.12 -20.12
C LEU A 751 -8.75 -44.33 -18.63
N THR A 752 -7.58 -44.88 -18.32
CA THR A 752 -7.14 -45.11 -16.93
C THR A 752 -6.79 -43.76 -16.27
N ALA A 753 -6.08 -42.88 -16.98
CA ALA A 753 -5.79 -41.52 -16.54
C ALA A 753 -7.07 -40.71 -16.33
N ILE A 754 -8.05 -40.85 -17.23
CA ILE A 754 -9.32 -40.13 -17.12
C ILE A 754 -10.10 -40.54 -15.87
N LYS A 755 -10.11 -41.82 -15.50
CA LYS A 755 -10.73 -42.29 -14.26
C LYS A 755 -10.07 -41.63 -13.03
N GLN A 756 -8.75 -41.54 -13.01
CA GLN A 756 -8.02 -40.88 -11.93
C GLN A 756 -8.30 -39.36 -11.89
N ILE A 757 -8.44 -38.71 -13.04
CA ILE A 757 -8.84 -37.32 -13.12
C ILE A 757 -10.24 -37.07 -12.58
N ILE A 758 -11.19 -37.99 -12.87
CA ILE A 758 -12.54 -37.98 -12.29
C ILE A 758 -12.47 -38.06 -10.77
N ASP A 759 -11.62 -38.92 -10.20
CA ASP A 759 -11.47 -39.03 -8.76
C ASP A 759 -10.95 -37.70 -8.12
N ILE A 760 -10.07 -36.99 -8.79
CA ILE A 760 -9.57 -35.68 -8.33
C ILE A 760 -10.68 -34.62 -8.38
N GLU A 761 -11.43 -34.53 -9.48
CA GLU A 761 -12.53 -33.57 -9.64
C GLU A 761 -13.67 -33.85 -8.65
N LEU A 762 -14.00 -35.11 -8.45
CA LEU A 762 -15.04 -35.54 -7.52
C LEU A 762 -14.69 -35.30 -6.04
N ARG A 763 -13.40 -35.28 -5.66
CA ARG A 763 -12.99 -34.91 -4.28
C ARG A 763 -13.46 -33.51 -3.90
N GLY A 764 -13.31 -32.55 -4.82
CA GLY A 764 -13.77 -31.17 -4.59
C GLY A 764 -15.31 -31.09 -4.49
N LEU A 765 -16.02 -31.84 -5.34
CA LEU A 765 -17.47 -31.90 -5.31
C LEU A 765 -17.98 -32.58 -4.02
N PHE A 766 -17.43 -33.74 -3.67
CA PHE A 766 -17.85 -34.47 -2.47
C PHE A 766 -17.56 -33.72 -1.18
N LYS A 767 -16.49 -32.93 -1.13
CA LYS A 767 -16.23 -32.05 0.00
C LYS A 767 -17.33 -31.01 0.18
N ARG A 768 -17.75 -30.35 -0.90
CA ARG A 768 -18.85 -29.34 -0.88
C ARG A 768 -20.18 -29.98 -0.46
N ILE A 769 -20.48 -31.18 -0.98
CA ILE A 769 -21.71 -31.91 -0.64
C ILE A 769 -21.69 -32.36 0.83
N LYS A 770 -20.51 -32.71 1.34
CA LYS A 770 -20.34 -33.06 2.76
C LYS A 770 -20.54 -31.82 3.69
N GLU A 771 -20.11 -30.63 3.25
CA GLU A 771 -20.38 -29.37 3.96
C GLU A 771 -21.89 -29.05 4.00
N LEU A 772 -22.67 -29.55 3.03
CA LEU A 772 -24.14 -29.46 3.02
C LEU A 772 -24.83 -30.57 3.84
N GLY A 773 -24.08 -31.46 4.54
CA GLY A 773 -24.63 -32.50 5.41
C GLY A 773 -24.86 -33.86 4.73
N TYR A 774 -24.49 -34.05 3.45
CA TYR A 774 -24.69 -35.30 2.74
C TYR A 774 -23.38 -36.05 2.47
N ASN A 775 -23.40 -37.38 2.50
CA ASN A 775 -22.27 -38.20 2.09
C ASN A 775 -22.52 -38.79 0.70
N VAL A 776 -21.50 -38.87 -0.14
CA VAL A 776 -21.61 -39.42 -1.50
C VAL A 776 -20.56 -40.50 -1.72
N THR A 777 -20.99 -41.63 -2.30
CA THR A 777 -20.10 -42.69 -2.76
C THR A 777 -20.41 -43.03 -4.21
N ILE A 778 -19.37 -43.35 -5.00
CA ILE A 778 -19.50 -43.66 -6.42
C ILE A 778 -18.84 -45.02 -6.75
N THR A 779 -19.49 -45.85 -7.53
CA THR A 779 -18.94 -47.13 -7.97
C THR A 779 -18.04 -46.99 -9.19
N ASP A 780 -17.05 -47.88 -9.36
CA ASP A 780 -16.12 -47.84 -10.50
C ASP A 780 -16.82 -47.95 -11.86
N LYS A 781 -17.94 -48.73 -11.94
CA LYS A 781 -18.76 -48.80 -13.15
C LYS A 781 -19.43 -47.48 -13.51
N ALA A 782 -19.83 -46.70 -12.50
CA ALA A 782 -20.39 -45.38 -12.73
C ALA A 782 -19.29 -44.39 -13.21
N LYS A 783 -18.08 -44.47 -12.63
CA LYS A 783 -16.91 -43.68 -13.11
C LYS A 783 -16.56 -44.02 -14.56
N GLU A 784 -16.62 -45.30 -14.95
CA GLU A 784 -16.39 -45.72 -16.35
C GLU A 784 -17.40 -45.11 -17.32
N LEU A 785 -18.66 -45.06 -16.92
CA LEU A 785 -19.70 -44.45 -17.74
C LEU A 785 -19.45 -42.94 -17.94
N VAL A 786 -19.17 -42.23 -16.83
CA VAL A 786 -18.84 -40.80 -16.89
C VAL A 786 -17.58 -40.54 -17.71
N ALA A 787 -16.54 -41.40 -17.56
CA ALA A 787 -15.32 -41.33 -18.35
C ALA A 787 -15.60 -41.47 -19.85
N LYS A 788 -16.40 -42.44 -20.25
CA LYS A 788 -16.79 -42.67 -21.66
C LYS A 788 -17.60 -41.51 -22.23
N LYS A 789 -18.52 -40.96 -21.47
CA LYS A 789 -19.35 -39.80 -21.90
C LYS A 789 -18.62 -38.47 -21.86
N GLY A 790 -17.63 -38.30 -20.96
CA GLY A 790 -16.87 -37.10 -20.76
C GLY A 790 -15.55 -37.05 -21.50
N TYR A 791 -15.12 -38.08 -22.18
CA TYR A 791 -13.90 -38.13 -22.98
C TYR A 791 -14.18 -37.94 -24.45
N ASP A 792 -13.49 -37.01 -25.04
CA ASP A 792 -13.46 -36.78 -26.50
C ASP A 792 -12.01 -36.82 -26.97
N VAL A 793 -11.73 -37.58 -28.03
CA VAL A 793 -10.38 -37.72 -28.61
C VAL A 793 -9.83 -36.39 -29.12
N GLN A 794 -10.71 -35.43 -29.47
CA GLN A 794 -10.31 -34.13 -29.97
C GLN A 794 -10.12 -33.11 -28.87
N PHE A 795 -10.95 -33.13 -27.84
CA PHE A 795 -10.99 -32.15 -26.76
C PHE A 795 -10.40 -32.64 -25.42
N GLY A 796 -9.92 -33.91 -25.40
CA GLY A 796 -9.31 -34.53 -24.21
C GLY A 796 -10.26 -34.59 -23.02
N ALA A 797 -9.80 -34.23 -21.85
CA ALA A 797 -10.58 -34.19 -20.61
C ALA A 797 -11.41 -32.88 -20.43
N ARG A 798 -11.42 -31.94 -21.40
CA ARG A 798 -12.17 -30.68 -21.28
C ARG A 798 -13.67 -30.85 -21.13
N PRO A 799 -14.35 -31.80 -21.83
CA PRO A 799 -15.78 -32.08 -21.65
C PRO A 799 -16.10 -32.80 -20.34
N LEU A 800 -15.12 -33.37 -19.63
CA LEU A 800 -15.30 -34.15 -18.43
C LEU A 800 -16.02 -33.42 -17.30
N LYS A 801 -15.65 -32.13 -17.12
CA LYS A 801 -16.28 -31.30 -16.10
C LYS A 801 -17.78 -31.10 -16.36
N ARG A 802 -18.15 -30.93 -17.62
CA ARG A 802 -19.55 -30.83 -18.04
C ARG A 802 -20.27 -32.18 -17.88
N ALA A 803 -19.58 -33.28 -18.15
CA ALA A 803 -20.14 -34.60 -17.94
C ALA A 803 -20.37 -34.89 -16.43
N ILE A 804 -19.46 -34.52 -15.56
CA ILE A 804 -19.64 -34.61 -14.10
C ILE A 804 -20.85 -33.76 -13.68
N GLN A 805 -20.97 -32.55 -14.16
CA GLN A 805 -22.12 -31.70 -13.86
C GLN A 805 -23.43 -32.34 -14.28
N ASN A 806 -23.59 -32.65 -15.57
CA ASN A 806 -24.86 -33.17 -16.13
C ASN A 806 -25.25 -34.56 -15.60
N TYR A 807 -24.30 -35.43 -15.31
CA TYR A 807 -24.60 -36.82 -14.92
C TYR A 807 -24.54 -37.01 -13.39
N ILE A 808 -23.74 -36.25 -12.67
CA ILE A 808 -23.55 -36.44 -11.21
C ILE A 808 -24.19 -35.31 -10.42
N GLU A 809 -23.82 -34.03 -10.68
CA GLU A 809 -24.34 -32.90 -9.90
C GLU A 809 -25.85 -32.76 -10.06
N ASP A 810 -26.34 -32.75 -11.31
CA ASP A 810 -27.77 -32.63 -11.60
C ASP A 810 -28.56 -33.80 -10.99
N GLY A 811 -28.05 -35.04 -11.10
CA GLY A 811 -28.72 -36.21 -10.53
C GLY A 811 -28.78 -36.20 -8.99
N ILE A 812 -27.72 -35.70 -8.32
CA ILE A 812 -27.72 -35.52 -6.85
C ILE A 812 -28.74 -34.42 -6.48
N CYS A 813 -28.74 -33.31 -7.22
CA CYS A 813 -29.64 -32.22 -7.00
C CYS A 813 -31.12 -32.65 -7.09
N GLU A 814 -31.48 -33.46 -8.10
CA GLU A 814 -32.83 -34.02 -8.26
C GLU A 814 -33.26 -34.92 -7.07
N GLN A 815 -32.35 -35.72 -6.52
CA GLN A 815 -32.67 -36.59 -5.37
C GLN A 815 -32.90 -35.76 -4.10
N ILE A 816 -32.10 -34.71 -3.88
CA ILE A 816 -32.25 -33.81 -2.75
C ILE A 816 -33.55 -33.00 -2.86
N LEU A 817 -33.84 -32.40 -4.03
CA LEU A 817 -35.03 -31.60 -4.27
C LEU A 817 -36.33 -32.43 -4.22
N ALA A 818 -36.26 -33.69 -4.63
CA ALA A 818 -37.39 -34.64 -4.53
C ALA A 818 -37.64 -35.14 -3.09
N GLY A 819 -36.82 -34.69 -2.11
CA GLY A 819 -36.97 -35.13 -0.71
C GLY A 819 -36.72 -36.59 -0.43
N LYS A 820 -35.99 -37.28 -1.34
CA LYS A 820 -35.69 -38.71 -1.22
C LYS A 820 -34.48 -38.99 -0.36
N VAL A 821 -33.70 -37.95 -0.04
CA VAL A 821 -32.46 -38.02 0.75
C VAL A 821 -32.54 -36.96 1.84
N HIS A 822 -32.22 -37.33 3.08
CA HIS A 822 -32.21 -36.43 4.24
C HIS A 822 -30.79 -36.13 4.67
N GLU A 823 -30.60 -35.02 5.43
CA GLU A 823 -29.31 -34.68 6.00
C GLU A 823 -28.73 -35.81 6.86
N GLY A 824 -27.53 -36.26 6.58
CA GLY A 824 -26.86 -37.37 7.22
C GLY A 824 -26.84 -38.67 6.36
N ASP A 825 -27.67 -38.75 5.32
CA ASP A 825 -27.73 -39.92 4.46
C ASP A 825 -26.52 -40.05 3.51
N THR A 826 -26.26 -41.30 3.05
CA THR A 826 -25.18 -41.55 2.08
C THR A 826 -25.79 -41.87 0.73
N ILE A 827 -25.56 -41.03 -0.27
CA ILE A 827 -25.99 -41.20 -1.65
C ILE A 827 -25.01 -42.14 -2.36
N SER A 828 -25.47 -43.33 -2.78
CA SER A 828 -24.66 -44.29 -3.57
C SER A 828 -24.96 -44.14 -5.06
N ILE A 829 -23.94 -43.77 -5.85
CA ILE A 829 -24.05 -43.61 -7.29
C ILE A 829 -23.58 -44.89 -8.00
N GLY A 830 -24.50 -45.58 -8.69
CA GLY A 830 -24.23 -46.76 -9.45
C GLY A 830 -24.54 -46.61 -10.94
N LYS A 831 -24.20 -47.63 -11.75
CA LYS A 831 -24.63 -47.76 -13.15
C LYS A 831 -25.83 -48.67 -13.23
N SER A 832 -26.87 -48.28 -13.99
CA SER A 832 -28.02 -49.15 -14.30
C SER A 832 -27.59 -50.41 -15.05
N PRO A 833 -28.09 -51.61 -14.72
CA PRO A 833 -27.73 -52.84 -15.41
C PRO A 833 -28.17 -52.86 -16.88
N ASN A 834 -29.27 -52.23 -17.21
CA ASN A 834 -29.94 -52.32 -18.51
C ASN A 834 -29.92 -51.02 -19.33
N ALA A 835 -29.33 -49.92 -18.82
CA ALA A 835 -29.26 -48.62 -19.50
C ALA A 835 -27.91 -47.95 -19.24
N ASP A 836 -27.46 -47.10 -20.17
CA ASP A 836 -26.28 -46.26 -20.01
C ASP A 836 -26.63 -44.98 -19.18
N GLU A 837 -27.26 -45.22 -18.01
CA GLU A 837 -27.70 -44.17 -17.07
C GLU A 837 -27.15 -44.44 -15.67
N LEU A 838 -26.98 -43.37 -14.89
CA LEU A 838 -26.60 -43.45 -13.47
C LEU A 838 -27.84 -43.70 -12.60
N THR A 839 -27.67 -44.47 -11.55
CA THR A 839 -28.70 -44.72 -10.53
C THR A 839 -28.23 -44.17 -9.20
N PHE A 840 -29.08 -43.41 -8.54
CA PHE A 840 -28.87 -42.83 -7.22
C PHE A 840 -29.70 -43.61 -6.17
N LYS A 841 -29.02 -44.11 -5.14
CA LYS A 841 -29.65 -44.88 -4.04
C LYS A 841 -29.23 -44.27 -2.71
#